data_ac076c8b6e2ba5fbf2ac7c7f6689fa2a
#
_entry.id   ac076c8b6e2ba5fbf2ac7c7f6689fa2a
#
_cell.length_a   1.000
_cell.length_b   1.000
_cell.length_c   1.000
_cell.angle_alpha   90.00
_cell.angle_beta   90.00
_cell.angle_gamma   90.00
#
_symmetry.space_group_name_H-M   'P 1'
#
loop_
_entity.id
_entity.type
_entity.pdbx_description
1 polymer ?
#
loop_
_entity_poly.entity_id
_entity_poly.type
_entity_poly.pdbx_seq_one_letter_code
_entity_poly.pdbx_strand_id
1 'polypeptide(L)'
;MIITHLRAENFLKYAELEFSDLPASGLIAVSGPNESGKSTIGETICFALFGRTYSVNADTPEKMIRWGQPRCNVSVEFRGKNDHSYRISRYLDAEGTQGARLESLDDGETTLAKGAEHVAAALPVLTGFDYEEFVESFYLAQREMTTPHPHSHALMAMAGIAPLARIRENLQEANAQDVAANADTASQIAELESGIAELGIDKQRLPDLETTRATVTSVQEEKSERLALLQQSAADYQEKLPAVRKARSAQRKARLFAVLFFVLAAVLWGGWAVLTQLPDSGVSQQLSAWLANSIPDWQPERVATLLAAAVAATVLFLVSLAVGARQRSQLGKLADHAHELARQLDLARESAGAGIRDPLEKVAGLVSAPEPEPEPNPANVESPESAEATHGEFRQLPLPDSVAALHDRAIRFDVDSVEVKQVVDGIAPALSNQSMTLKDQVSLLDRAIGEEQQRLREAERLEAMRDEQQDTRRAREHHVRVRDIGISLLESASRERSHQFNKEVRSLAGRALPRFTEDRYQHLQIDESLSVRVFSNDKHDFMDFDEISSGTQRQIMLAVRLALSQELIRSTVGGAQFVFLDEPFAFFDEQRMLKTLHALPELSDELAQIWIITQQLPEAARVDAHIRCSRDVEELRVAAPGPA
;
A
#
# COMPACT_ATOMS: atom_id res chain seq x y z
N MET A 1 6.37 5.05 41.56
CA MET A 1 7.85 5.17 41.62
C MET A 1 8.20 6.13 42.73
N ILE A 2 9.04 5.72 43.71
CA ILE A 2 9.50 6.54 44.84
C ILE A 2 11.02 6.54 44.84
N ILE A 3 11.64 7.70 44.87
CA ILE A 3 13.10 7.84 44.85
C ILE A 3 13.65 7.59 46.25
N THR A 4 14.57 6.65 46.37
CA THR A 4 15.17 6.25 47.66
C THR A 4 16.60 6.70 47.79
N HIS A 5 17.35 6.73 46.69
CA HIS A 5 18.74 7.16 46.66
C HIS A 5 19.03 7.91 45.37
N LEU A 6 19.84 8.96 45.44
CA LEU A 6 20.30 9.78 44.33
C LEU A 6 21.78 10.02 44.45
N ARG A 7 22.56 9.72 43.43
CA ARG A 7 23.99 10.01 43.40
C ARG A 7 24.39 10.57 42.04
N ALA A 8 25.22 11.61 42.08
CA ALA A 8 25.86 12.14 40.88
C ALA A 8 27.30 12.54 41.15
N GLU A 9 28.17 12.30 40.19
CA GLU A 9 29.57 12.70 40.20
C GLU A 9 29.83 13.57 38.96
N ASN A 10 30.43 14.73 39.16
CA ASN A 10 30.79 15.69 38.10
C ASN A 10 29.62 16.10 37.21
N PHE A 11 28.43 16.25 37.77
CA PHE A 11 27.22 16.55 36.99
C PHE A 11 26.78 18.01 37.25
N LEU A 12 26.67 18.78 36.17
CA LEU A 12 26.32 20.22 36.21
C LEU A 12 27.16 20.97 37.25
N LYS A 13 26.52 21.43 38.31
CA LYS A 13 27.19 22.17 39.39
C LYS A 13 28.04 21.29 40.32
N TYR A 14 27.55 20.09 40.61
CA TYR A 14 28.08 19.27 41.68
C TYR A 14 29.29 18.43 41.25
N ALA A 15 30.38 18.47 42.04
CA ALA A 15 31.45 17.52 42.00
C ALA A 15 30.97 16.18 42.54
N GLU A 16 30.24 16.19 43.64
CA GLU A 16 29.58 15.06 44.23
C GLU A 16 28.23 15.45 44.84
N LEU A 17 27.19 14.73 44.47
CA LEU A 17 25.84 14.83 45.01
C LEU A 17 25.43 13.44 45.48
N GLU A 18 25.02 13.32 46.75
CA GLU A 18 24.56 12.04 47.28
C GLU A 18 23.45 12.25 48.31
N PHE A 19 22.31 11.66 48.06
CA PHE A 19 21.19 11.58 48.99
C PHE A 19 20.86 10.11 49.24
N SER A 20 20.95 9.68 50.49
CA SER A 20 20.55 8.35 50.91
C SER A 20 19.40 8.38 51.89
N ASP A 21 18.65 7.28 51.97
CA ASP A 21 17.56 7.13 52.94
C ASP A 21 16.46 8.21 52.81
N LEU A 22 16.13 8.61 51.59
CA LEU A 22 15.08 9.58 51.33
C LEU A 22 13.72 9.07 51.84
N PRO A 23 12.88 9.95 52.43
CA PRO A 23 11.57 9.55 52.92
C PRO A 23 10.69 9.03 51.78
N ALA A 24 10.03 7.91 52.01
CA ALA A 24 9.19 7.26 51.01
C ALA A 24 7.87 8.02 50.76
N SER A 25 7.50 8.92 51.64
CA SER A 25 6.32 9.76 51.51
C SER A 25 6.54 11.09 52.21
N GLY A 26 5.74 12.09 51.84
CA GLY A 26 5.77 13.42 52.41
C GLY A 26 6.50 14.45 51.56
N LEU A 27 6.85 15.58 52.18
CA LEU A 27 7.47 16.74 51.56
C LEU A 27 8.98 16.74 51.72
N ILE A 28 9.69 16.78 50.61
CA ILE A 28 11.15 16.98 50.58
C ILE A 28 11.42 18.39 50.04
N ALA A 29 11.83 19.30 50.94
CA ALA A 29 12.15 20.67 50.56
C ALA A 29 13.63 20.82 50.20
N VAL A 30 13.89 21.43 49.05
CA VAL A 30 15.22 21.85 48.62
C VAL A 30 15.27 23.36 48.59
N SER A 31 16.05 23.97 49.51
CA SER A 31 16.11 25.42 49.60
C SER A 31 17.53 25.97 49.40
N GLY A 32 17.62 27.22 48.98
CA GLY A 32 18.88 27.92 48.81
C GLY A 32 18.80 29.10 47.85
N PRO A 33 19.80 29.96 47.82
CA PRO A 33 19.81 31.11 46.92
C PRO A 33 19.84 30.72 45.45
N ASN A 34 19.58 31.66 44.54
CA ASN A 34 19.72 31.41 43.10
C ASN A 34 21.16 30.98 42.79
N GLU A 35 21.30 30.10 41.79
CA GLU A 35 22.57 29.49 41.38
C GLU A 35 23.21 28.55 42.43
N SER A 36 22.49 28.17 43.48
CA SER A 36 22.97 27.21 44.47
C SER A 36 22.93 25.74 44.04
N GLY A 37 22.42 25.45 42.85
CA GLY A 37 22.33 24.08 42.29
C GLY A 37 21.06 23.33 42.66
N LYS A 38 20.01 24.01 43.09
CA LYS A 38 18.72 23.40 43.45
C LYS A 38 18.11 22.61 42.26
N SER A 39 17.98 23.28 41.11
CA SER A 39 17.40 22.63 39.90
C SER A 39 18.30 21.51 39.37
N THR A 40 19.61 21.53 39.66
CA THR A 40 20.53 20.44 39.31
C THR A 40 20.08 19.11 39.91
N ILE A 41 19.42 19.11 41.07
CA ILE A 41 18.92 17.90 41.73
C ILE A 41 17.82 17.24 40.84
N GLY A 42 16.86 18.03 40.36
CA GLY A 42 15.83 17.55 39.45
C GLY A 42 16.38 17.10 38.09
N GLU A 43 17.35 17.87 37.57
CA GLU A 43 18.06 17.51 36.34
C GLU A 43 18.86 16.21 36.46
N THR A 44 19.39 15.92 37.67
CA THR A 44 20.06 14.66 37.97
C THR A 44 19.10 13.49 37.87
N ILE A 45 17.89 13.62 38.41
CA ILE A 45 16.84 12.61 38.31
C ILE A 45 16.45 12.42 36.84
N CYS A 46 16.22 13.52 36.12
CA CYS A 46 15.85 13.51 34.72
C CYS A 46 16.90 12.81 33.85
N PHE A 47 18.19 13.15 34.02
CA PHE A 47 19.27 12.52 33.27
C PHE A 47 19.43 11.04 33.62
N ALA A 48 19.34 10.67 34.91
CA ALA A 48 19.42 9.26 35.30
C ALA A 48 18.34 8.41 34.59
N LEU A 49 17.12 8.91 34.55
CA LEU A 49 15.99 8.24 33.95
C LEU A 49 16.12 8.20 32.41
N PHE A 50 16.32 9.33 31.76
CA PHE A 50 16.13 9.47 30.32
C PHE A 50 17.40 9.74 29.50
N GLY A 51 18.57 9.98 30.16
CA GLY A 51 19.81 10.30 29.45
C GLY A 51 19.84 11.71 28.86
N ARG A 52 18.89 12.54 29.22
CA ARG A 52 18.77 13.96 28.86
C ARG A 52 18.24 14.77 30.04
N THR A 53 18.43 16.06 29.99
CA THR A 53 17.94 17.00 30.99
C THR A 53 16.87 17.89 30.37
N TYR A 54 16.15 18.61 31.21
CA TYR A 54 15.18 19.60 30.77
C TYR A 54 15.85 20.91 30.30
N SER A 55 16.92 21.35 30.95
CA SER A 55 17.53 22.67 30.74
C SER A 55 18.62 22.68 29.68
N VAL A 56 19.32 21.56 29.44
CA VAL A 56 20.42 21.47 28.49
C VAL A 56 19.92 20.93 27.15
N ASN A 57 20.25 21.65 26.07
CA ASN A 57 19.87 21.22 24.73
C ASN A 57 20.47 19.84 24.40
N ALA A 58 19.67 18.96 23.78
CA ALA A 58 20.06 17.64 23.32
C ALA A 58 21.26 17.65 22.35
N ASP A 59 21.45 18.74 21.59
CA ASP A 59 22.56 18.90 20.64
C ASP A 59 23.92 19.17 21.32
N THR A 60 23.92 19.48 22.62
CA THR A 60 25.14 19.80 23.38
C THR A 60 25.17 19.08 24.73
N PRO A 61 25.10 17.74 24.73
CA PRO A 61 24.99 16.95 25.94
C PRO A 61 26.23 17.10 26.88
N GLU A 62 27.40 17.38 26.32
CA GLU A 62 28.65 17.61 27.08
C GLU A 62 28.54 18.74 28.10
N LYS A 63 27.59 19.66 27.92
CA LYS A 63 27.33 20.74 28.90
C LYS A 63 26.73 20.25 30.22
N MET A 64 26.26 19.00 30.26
CA MET A 64 25.86 18.36 31.52
C MET A 64 27.04 17.93 32.39
N ILE A 65 28.20 17.76 31.77
CA ILE A 65 29.44 17.44 32.51
C ILE A 65 29.93 18.70 33.23
N ARG A 66 30.31 18.53 34.48
CA ARG A 66 30.91 19.61 35.24
C ARG A 66 32.16 20.14 34.54
N TRP A 67 32.29 21.45 34.48
CA TRP A 67 33.36 22.09 33.72
C TRP A 67 34.74 21.60 34.14
N GLY A 68 35.58 21.28 33.15
CA GLY A 68 36.92 20.75 33.36
C GLY A 68 37.01 19.27 33.71
N GLN A 69 35.90 18.55 33.71
CA GLN A 69 35.88 17.12 33.99
C GLN A 69 35.71 16.32 32.70
N PRO A 70 36.29 15.12 32.62
CA PRO A 70 36.22 14.30 31.38
C PRO A 70 34.88 13.54 31.26
N ARG A 71 34.16 13.32 32.32
CA ARG A 71 32.91 12.58 32.36
C ARG A 71 32.07 12.88 33.59
N CYS A 72 30.80 12.59 33.53
CA CYS A 72 29.92 12.53 34.67
C CYS A 72 29.29 11.13 34.82
N ASN A 73 28.95 10.78 36.06
CA ASN A 73 28.19 9.59 36.41
C ASN A 73 26.97 10.00 37.24
N VAL A 74 25.83 9.40 36.96
CA VAL A 74 24.60 9.63 37.71
C VAL A 74 23.92 8.31 37.98
N SER A 75 23.39 8.13 39.19
CA SER A 75 22.55 6.99 39.53
C SER A 75 21.36 7.37 40.37
N VAL A 76 20.24 6.72 40.14
CA VAL A 76 19.00 6.86 40.92
C VAL A 76 18.55 5.46 41.33
N GLU A 77 18.28 5.30 42.63
CA GLU A 77 17.55 4.13 43.10
C GLU A 77 16.10 4.53 43.40
N PHE A 78 15.21 3.64 43.00
CA PHE A 78 13.80 3.88 43.19
C PHE A 78 13.03 2.60 43.46
N ARG A 79 11.94 2.72 44.19
CA ARG A 79 10.96 1.66 44.37
C ARG A 79 9.86 1.80 43.32
N GLY A 80 9.63 0.73 42.53
CA GLY A 80 8.61 0.67 41.50
C GLY A 80 7.22 0.44 42.07
N LYS A 81 6.22 0.38 41.18
CA LYS A 81 4.82 0.12 41.54
C LYS A 81 4.56 -1.27 42.11
N ASN A 82 5.45 -2.21 41.86
CA ASN A 82 5.43 -3.59 42.36
C ASN A 82 6.18 -3.75 43.67
N ASP A 83 6.59 -2.64 44.32
CA ASP A 83 7.38 -2.56 45.55
C ASP A 83 8.80 -3.13 45.45
N HIS A 84 9.26 -3.43 44.23
CA HIS A 84 10.65 -3.82 43.95
C HIS A 84 11.55 -2.61 43.82
N SER A 85 12.81 -2.78 44.22
CA SER A 85 13.83 -1.75 44.16
C SER A 85 14.69 -1.88 42.92
N TYR A 86 14.92 -0.76 42.27
CA TYR A 86 15.68 -0.69 41.02
C TYR A 86 16.73 0.39 41.11
N ARG A 87 17.86 0.20 40.39
CA ARG A 87 18.89 1.21 40.19
C ARG A 87 19.07 1.48 38.71
N ILE A 88 19.05 2.76 38.31
CA ILE A 88 19.48 3.20 36.99
C ILE A 88 20.78 3.97 37.18
N SER A 89 21.82 3.56 36.45
CA SER A 89 23.10 4.26 36.40
C SER A 89 23.39 4.69 34.97
N ARG A 90 23.83 5.96 34.80
CA ARG A 90 24.24 6.49 33.50
C ARG A 90 25.57 7.22 33.64
N TYR A 91 26.32 7.19 32.53
CA TYR A 91 27.48 8.06 32.37
C TYR A 91 27.41 8.79 31.02
N LEU A 92 28.07 9.92 30.99
CA LEU A 92 28.32 10.71 29.80
C LEU A 92 29.77 11.18 29.80
N ASP A 93 30.49 11.02 28.71
CA ASP A 93 31.86 11.54 28.55
C ASP A 93 31.88 12.79 27.65
N ALA A 94 33.02 13.46 27.65
CA ALA A 94 33.24 14.71 26.89
C ALA A 94 33.15 14.49 25.35
N GLU A 95 33.19 13.26 24.88
CA GLU A 95 33.07 12.88 23.48
C GLU A 95 31.60 12.63 23.10
N GLY A 96 30.69 12.77 24.05
CA GLY A 96 29.24 12.56 23.84
C GLY A 96 28.79 11.09 23.96
N THR A 97 29.70 10.19 24.36
CA THR A 97 29.36 8.78 24.56
C THR A 97 28.54 8.60 25.83
N GLN A 98 27.34 8.04 25.69
CA GLN A 98 26.46 7.73 26.80
C GLN A 98 26.36 6.22 27.01
N GLY A 99 26.45 5.81 28.29
CA GLY A 99 26.12 4.44 28.69
C GLY A 99 25.07 4.44 29.78
N ALA A 100 24.26 3.38 29.81
CA ALA A 100 23.22 3.20 30.80
C ALA A 100 23.15 1.73 31.25
N ARG A 101 22.72 1.53 32.50
CA ARG A 101 22.45 0.23 33.10
C ARG A 101 21.22 0.34 34.01
N LEU A 102 20.35 -0.63 33.91
CA LEU A 102 19.20 -0.83 34.77
C LEU A 102 19.35 -2.14 35.52
N GLU A 103 19.24 -2.11 36.83
CA GLU A 103 19.45 -3.25 37.71
C GLU A 103 18.25 -3.38 38.66
N SER A 104 17.90 -4.62 39.02
CA SER A 104 17.05 -4.93 40.17
C SER A 104 17.92 -5.15 41.39
N LEU A 105 17.51 -4.58 42.54
CA LEU A 105 18.25 -4.64 43.79
C LEU A 105 17.74 -5.75 44.74
N ASP A 106 16.54 -6.30 44.50
CA ASP A 106 15.89 -7.23 45.42
C ASP A 106 16.54 -8.63 45.47
N ASP A 107 17.06 -9.12 44.32
CA ASP A 107 17.63 -10.46 44.17
C ASP A 107 19.15 -10.46 43.94
N GLY A 108 19.86 -9.48 44.53
CA GLY A 108 21.32 -9.41 44.46
C GLY A 108 21.88 -8.80 43.20
N GLU A 109 21.41 -7.60 42.83
CA GLU A 109 21.92 -6.75 41.75
C GLU A 109 21.91 -7.42 40.35
N THR A 110 20.74 -7.84 39.90
CA THR A 110 20.60 -8.42 38.56
C THR A 110 20.41 -7.34 37.49
N THR A 111 21.23 -7.38 36.43
CA THR A 111 21.11 -6.44 35.31
C THR A 111 19.90 -6.78 34.44
N LEU A 112 18.93 -5.89 34.38
CA LEU A 112 17.73 -6.01 33.53
C LEU A 112 17.96 -5.50 32.12
N ALA A 113 18.69 -4.36 31.98
CA ALA A 113 19.02 -3.79 30.69
C ALA A 113 20.39 -3.10 30.73
N LYS A 114 21.14 -3.17 29.62
CA LYS A 114 22.46 -2.55 29.47
C LYS A 114 22.55 -1.85 28.11
N GLY A 115 23.00 -0.59 28.11
CA GLY A 115 23.06 0.29 26.95
C GLY A 115 21.92 1.31 26.95
N ALA A 116 22.18 2.49 26.40
CA ALA A 116 21.24 3.63 26.45
C ALA A 116 19.88 3.28 25.82
N GLU A 117 19.88 2.64 24.67
CA GLU A 117 18.66 2.27 23.94
C GLU A 117 17.83 1.19 24.66
N HIS A 118 18.48 0.16 25.18
CA HIS A 118 17.78 -0.92 25.90
C HIS A 118 17.17 -0.42 27.21
N VAL A 119 17.87 0.46 27.92
CA VAL A 119 17.34 1.07 29.13
C VAL A 119 16.18 2.02 28.79
N ALA A 120 16.29 2.81 27.72
CA ALA A 120 15.21 3.68 27.26
C ALA A 120 13.94 2.90 26.87
N ALA A 121 14.09 1.73 26.27
CA ALA A 121 12.97 0.86 25.94
C ALA A 121 12.34 0.17 27.17
N ALA A 122 13.15 -0.20 28.17
CA ALA A 122 12.68 -0.88 29.36
C ALA A 122 12.01 0.07 30.39
N LEU A 123 12.44 1.32 30.43
CA LEU A 123 12.01 2.28 31.45
C LEU A 123 10.49 2.56 31.46
N PRO A 124 9.82 2.85 30.31
CA PRO A 124 8.38 3.11 30.30
C PRO A 124 7.55 1.91 30.77
N VAL A 125 8.05 0.69 30.55
CA VAL A 125 7.39 -0.53 31.01
C VAL A 125 7.41 -0.64 32.55
N LEU A 126 8.50 -0.21 33.18
CA LEU A 126 8.65 -0.23 34.64
C LEU A 126 7.99 0.95 35.34
N THR A 127 8.16 2.16 34.81
CA THR A 127 7.68 3.39 35.42
C THR A 127 6.25 3.73 35.02
N GLY A 128 5.84 3.33 33.81
CA GLY A 128 4.54 3.64 33.21
C GLY A 128 4.48 4.99 32.52
N PHE A 129 5.61 5.67 32.33
CA PHE A 129 5.68 6.97 31.64
C PHE A 129 6.99 7.13 30.85
N ASP A 130 6.94 7.92 29.79
CA ASP A 130 8.10 8.36 29.01
C ASP A 130 8.64 9.71 29.46
N TYR A 131 9.61 10.25 28.73
CA TYR A 131 10.23 11.55 29.05
C TYR A 131 9.23 12.71 28.96
N GLU A 132 8.36 12.70 27.96
CA GLU A 132 7.45 13.82 27.71
C GLU A 132 6.34 13.84 28.75
N GLU A 133 5.82 12.67 29.10
CA GLU A 133 4.89 12.50 30.21
C GLU A 133 5.54 12.88 31.55
N PHE A 134 6.81 12.53 31.75
CA PHE A 134 7.56 12.91 32.93
C PHE A 134 7.70 14.44 33.09
N VAL A 135 8.15 15.11 32.02
CA VAL A 135 8.35 16.57 32.06
C VAL A 135 7.03 17.32 32.24
N GLU A 136 5.96 16.86 31.60
CA GLU A 136 4.67 17.52 31.71
C GLU A 136 3.93 17.25 33.00
N SER A 137 4.17 16.11 33.66
CA SER A 137 3.35 15.67 34.78
C SER A 137 4.12 15.51 36.09
N PHE A 138 5.39 15.12 36.05
CA PHE A 138 6.15 14.80 37.26
C PHE A 138 7.32 15.78 37.54
N TYR A 139 7.77 16.50 36.51
CA TYR A 139 8.81 17.53 36.64
C TYR A 139 8.26 18.91 36.26
N LEU A 140 7.65 19.59 37.20
CA LEU A 140 7.01 20.88 36.98
C LEU A 140 8.03 22.01 37.13
N ALA A 141 8.74 22.33 36.04
CA ALA A 141 9.76 23.36 36.01
C ALA A 141 9.17 24.77 36.06
N GLN A 142 9.91 25.72 36.65
CA GLN A 142 9.50 27.12 36.82
C GLN A 142 9.05 27.80 35.50
N ARG A 143 9.68 27.45 34.37
CA ARG A 143 9.43 28.09 33.07
C ARG A 143 8.10 27.69 32.45
N GLU A 144 7.51 26.58 32.87
CA GLU A 144 6.33 25.98 32.25
C GLU A 144 5.04 26.09 33.06
N MET A 145 4.97 27.07 33.97
CA MET A 145 3.71 27.41 34.62
C MET A 145 2.72 28.10 33.63
N THR A 146 2.74 27.67 32.39
CA THR A 146 1.75 27.99 31.37
C THR A 146 0.73 26.87 31.26
N THR A 147 -0.40 27.15 30.66
CA THR A 147 -1.40 26.13 30.33
C THR A 147 -0.75 24.98 29.55
N PRO A 148 -1.04 23.71 29.86
CA PRO A 148 -0.56 22.59 29.10
C PRO A 148 -0.90 22.76 27.62
N HIS A 149 0.02 22.41 26.73
CA HIS A 149 -0.26 22.51 25.30
C HIS A 149 -1.35 21.49 24.92
N PRO A 150 -2.50 21.90 24.31
CA PRO A 150 -3.68 21.05 24.13
C PRO A 150 -3.42 19.81 23.26
N HIS A 151 -2.36 19.82 22.49
CA HIS A 151 -1.98 18.71 21.59
C HIS A 151 -0.66 18.06 21.99
N SER A 152 -0.22 18.21 23.23
CA SER A 152 0.98 17.52 23.68
C SER A 152 0.75 16.01 23.67
N HIS A 153 1.80 15.26 23.31
CA HIS A 153 1.77 13.80 23.30
C HIS A 153 1.39 13.24 24.68
N ALA A 154 1.92 13.84 25.74
CA ALA A 154 1.64 13.41 27.10
C ALA A 154 0.16 13.58 27.47
N LEU A 155 -0.47 14.71 27.14
CA LEU A 155 -1.89 14.90 27.39
C LEU A 155 -2.78 13.94 26.60
N MET A 156 -2.42 13.68 25.34
CA MET A 156 -3.12 12.68 24.53
C MET A 156 -2.96 11.27 25.10
N ALA A 157 -1.78 10.94 25.63
CA ALA A 157 -1.54 9.66 26.29
C ALA A 157 -2.37 9.52 27.58
N MET A 158 -2.37 10.55 28.44
CA MET A 158 -3.17 10.60 29.67
C MET A 158 -4.67 10.45 29.41
N ALA A 159 -5.18 11.11 28.38
CA ALA A 159 -6.58 10.99 27.97
C ALA A 159 -6.89 9.64 27.31
N GLY A 160 -5.89 8.79 27.07
CA GLY A 160 -6.03 7.53 26.32
C GLY A 160 -6.35 7.74 24.85
N ILE A 161 -6.00 8.92 24.29
CA ILE A 161 -6.29 9.32 22.90
C ILE A 161 -5.11 9.04 21.99
N ALA A 162 -3.88 9.02 22.49
CA ALA A 162 -2.67 8.83 21.67
C ALA A 162 -2.71 7.56 20.81
N PRO A 163 -3.14 6.38 21.31
CA PRO A 163 -3.30 5.19 20.46
C PRO A 163 -4.35 5.38 19.39
N LEU A 164 -5.47 6.06 19.69
CA LEU A 164 -6.56 6.34 18.75
C LEU A 164 -6.09 7.29 17.65
N ALA A 165 -5.35 8.34 18.02
CA ALA A 165 -4.76 9.30 17.09
C ALA A 165 -3.79 8.61 16.12
N ARG A 166 -2.90 7.74 16.63
CA ARG A 166 -1.95 6.99 15.80
C ARG A 166 -2.64 6.03 14.84
N ILE A 167 -3.68 5.33 15.31
CA ILE A 167 -4.46 4.45 14.43
C ILE A 167 -5.17 5.28 13.35
N ARG A 168 -5.74 6.42 13.70
CA ARG A 168 -6.39 7.33 12.76
C ARG A 168 -5.42 7.82 11.69
N GLU A 169 -4.23 8.26 12.09
CA GLU A 169 -3.18 8.73 11.16
C GLU A 169 -2.75 7.64 10.19
N ASN A 170 -2.51 6.41 10.68
CA ASN A 170 -2.19 5.27 9.84
C ASN A 170 -3.31 4.94 8.84
N LEU A 171 -4.59 5.05 9.26
CA LEU A 171 -5.73 4.85 8.37
C LEU A 171 -5.85 5.96 7.33
N GLN A 172 -5.59 7.21 7.71
CA GLN A 172 -5.59 8.36 6.79
C GLN A 172 -4.47 8.24 5.76
N GLU A 173 -3.28 7.85 6.16
CA GLU A 173 -2.16 7.61 5.26
C GLU A 173 -2.46 6.47 4.28
N ALA A 174 -2.99 5.34 4.77
CA ALA A 174 -3.41 4.24 3.91
C ALA A 174 -4.53 4.64 2.93
N ASN A 175 -5.46 5.50 3.35
CA ASN A 175 -6.49 6.04 2.45
C ASN A 175 -5.88 6.94 1.36
N ALA A 176 -4.94 7.82 1.72
CA ALA A 176 -4.26 8.67 0.76
C ALA A 176 -3.50 7.86 -0.31
N GLN A 177 -2.83 6.78 0.11
CA GLN A 177 -2.13 5.87 -0.79
C GLN A 177 -3.11 5.15 -1.74
N ASP A 178 -4.23 4.63 -1.22
CA ASP A 178 -5.23 3.96 -2.05
C ASP A 178 -5.95 4.92 -3.01
N VAL A 179 -6.22 6.16 -2.60
CA VAL A 179 -6.80 7.19 -3.47
C VAL A 179 -5.84 7.56 -4.60
N ALA A 180 -4.55 7.74 -4.32
CA ALA A 180 -3.54 7.99 -5.33
C ALA A 180 -3.42 6.81 -6.32
N ALA A 181 -3.35 5.58 -5.80
CA ALA A 181 -3.30 4.38 -6.63
C ALA A 181 -4.57 4.19 -7.49
N ASN A 182 -5.73 4.63 -7.01
CA ASN A 182 -6.97 4.61 -7.79
C ASN A 182 -6.98 5.63 -8.95
N ALA A 183 -6.33 6.78 -8.78
CA ALA A 183 -6.16 7.74 -9.86
C ALA A 183 -5.30 7.16 -10.99
N ASP A 184 -4.18 6.52 -10.64
CA ASP A 184 -3.31 5.85 -11.62
C ASP A 184 -4.05 4.70 -12.33
N THR A 185 -4.80 3.89 -11.56
CA THR A 185 -5.61 2.81 -12.12
C THR A 185 -6.70 3.36 -13.05
N ALA A 186 -7.33 4.49 -12.73
CA ALA A 186 -8.32 5.12 -13.60
C ALA A 186 -7.72 5.57 -14.94
N SER A 187 -6.49 6.08 -14.92
CA SER A 187 -5.76 6.44 -16.15
C SER A 187 -5.46 5.20 -16.99
N GLN A 188 -5.02 4.11 -16.38
CA GLN A 188 -4.77 2.83 -17.08
C GLN A 188 -6.05 2.25 -17.68
N ILE A 189 -7.17 2.32 -16.96
CA ILE A 189 -8.49 1.89 -17.49
C ILE A 189 -8.86 2.71 -18.71
N ALA A 190 -8.70 4.04 -18.68
CA ALA A 190 -9.00 4.91 -19.81
C ALA A 190 -8.12 4.61 -21.04
N GLU A 191 -6.85 4.30 -20.83
CA GLU A 191 -5.93 3.88 -21.88
C GLU A 191 -6.34 2.54 -22.49
N LEU A 192 -6.72 1.56 -21.67
CA LEU A 192 -7.24 0.27 -22.14
C LEU A 192 -8.55 0.43 -22.90
N GLU A 193 -9.47 1.27 -22.43
CA GLU A 193 -10.74 1.57 -23.13
C GLU A 193 -10.48 2.26 -24.48
N SER A 194 -9.51 3.17 -24.55
CA SER A 194 -9.09 3.76 -25.83
C SER A 194 -8.51 2.72 -26.78
N GLY A 195 -7.63 1.85 -26.27
CA GLY A 195 -7.08 0.75 -27.08
C GLY A 195 -8.15 -0.22 -27.60
N ILE A 196 -9.15 -0.54 -26.79
CA ILE A 196 -10.29 -1.37 -27.22
C ILE A 196 -11.10 -0.64 -28.30
N ALA A 197 -11.34 0.67 -28.12
CA ALA A 197 -12.09 1.45 -29.10
C ALA A 197 -11.35 1.59 -30.45
N GLU A 198 -10.02 1.76 -30.41
CA GLU A 198 -9.17 1.83 -31.61
C GLU A 198 -9.19 0.54 -32.42
N LEU A 199 -9.39 -0.60 -31.79
CA LEU A 199 -9.51 -1.88 -32.49
C LEU A 199 -10.77 -1.93 -33.37
N GLY A 200 -11.78 -1.10 -33.12
CA GLY A 200 -12.97 -0.94 -33.96
C GLY A 200 -13.68 -2.29 -34.23
N ILE A 201 -13.94 -3.06 -33.18
CA ILE A 201 -14.45 -4.42 -33.31
C ILE A 201 -15.90 -4.43 -33.76
N ASP A 202 -16.12 -5.04 -34.89
CA ASP A 202 -17.46 -5.42 -35.37
C ASP A 202 -17.71 -6.91 -35.13
N LYS A 203 -18.63 -7.21 -34.21
CA LYS A 203 -18.97 -8.60 -33.85
C LYS A 203 -19.56 -9.40 -35.02
N GLN A 204 -20.07 -8.74 -36.06
CA GLN A 204 -20.65 -9.40 -37.25
C GLN A 204 -19.59 -9.72 -38.30
N ARG A 205 -18.48 -9.01 -38.31
CA ARG A 205 -17.45 -9.11 -39.35
C ARG A 205 -16.82 -10.50 -39.45
N LEU A 206 -16.48 -11.12 -38.32
CA LEU A 206 -15.89 -12.46 -38.32
C LEU A 206 -16.86 -13.53 -38.84
N PRO A 207 -18.13 -13.63 -38.36
CA PRO A 207 -19.13 -14.53 -38.93
C PRO A 207 -19.38 -14.30 -40.42
N ASP A 208 -19.40 -13.05 -40.88
CA ASP A 208 -19.59 -12.70 -42.28
C ASP A 208 -18.41 -13.15 -43.16
N LEU A 209 -17.18 -12.96 -42.66
CA LEU A 209 -15.98 -13.48 -43.34
C LEU A 209 -15.97 -15.01 -43.41
N GLU A 210 -16.30 -15.69 -42.30
CA GLU A 210 -16.34 -17.15 -42.24
C GLU A 210 -17.43 -17.74 -43.13
N THR A 211 -18.63 -17.14 -43.17
CA THR A 211 -19.73 -17.55 -44.06
C THR A 211 -19.39 -17.30 -45.52
N THR A 212 -18.79 -16.17 -45.84
CA THR A 212 -18.34 -15.85 -47.18
C THR A 212 -17.23 -16.80 -47.62
N ARG A 213 -16.26 -17.07 -46.75
CA ARG A 213 -15.19 -18.04 -46.96
C ARG A 213 -15.75 -19.44 -47.26
N ALA A 214 -16.70 -19.90 -46.43
CA ALA A 214 -17.35 -21.18 -46.64
C ALA A 214 -18.06 -21.25 -48.02
N THR A 215 -18.75 -20.17 -48.40
CA THR A 215 -19.43 -20.07 -49.69
C THR A 215 -18.44 -20.07 -50.87
N VAL A 216 -17.37 -19.25 -50.78
CA VAL A 216 -16.33 -19.21 -51.83
C VAL A 216 -15.57 -20.52 -51.91
N THR A 217 -15.27 -21.14 -50.76
CA THR A 217 -14.61 -22.45 -50.73
C THR A 217 -15.48 -23.51 -51.36
N SER A 218 -16.79 -23.54 -51.07
CA SER A 218 -17.70 -24.50 -51.68
C SER A 218 -17.80 -24.35 -53.23
N VAL A 219 -17.82 -23.11 -53.71
CA VAL A 219 -17.79 -22.84 -55.17
C VAL A 219 -16.44 -23.20 -55.77
N GLN A 220 -15.35 -22.88 -55.09
CA GLN A 220 -14.01 -23.25 -55.53
C GLN A 220 -13.80 -24.76 -55.55
N GLU A 221 -14.29 -25.45 -54.50
CA GLU A 221 -14.28 -26.91 -54.45
C GLU A 221 -15.10 -27.50 -55.57
N GLU A 222 -16.31 -27.01 -55.84
CA GLU A 222 -17.12 -27.46 -56.96
C GLU A 222 -16.38 -27.29 -58.29
N LYS A 223 -15.79 -26.10 -58.55
CA LYS A 223 -15.03 -25.85 -59.78
C LYS A 223 -13.79 -26.74 -59.86
N SER A 224 -13.07 -26.92 -58.76
CA SER A 224 -11.87 -27.77 -58.73
C SER A 224 -12.23 -29.27 -58.87
N GLU A 225 -13.30 -29.69 -58.21
CA GLU A 225 -13.82 -31.08 -58.38
C GLU A 225 -14.25 -31.36 -59.82
N ARG A 226 -14.97 -30.41 -60.41
CA ARG A 226 -15.34 -30.51 -61.84
C ARG A 226 -14.11 -30.57 -62.72
N LEU A 227 -13.09 -29.78 -62.50
CA LEU A 227 -11.83 -29.83 -63.24
C LEU A 227 -11.10 -31.16 -63.02
N ALA A 228 -11.01 -31.63 -61.75
CA ALA A 228 -10.35 -32.88 -61.40
C ALA A 228 -11.09 -34.10 -62.06
N LEU A 229 -12.42 -34.12 -61.95
CA LEU A 229 -13.24 -35.13 -62.56
C LEU A 229 -13.11 -35.11 -64.10
N LEU A 230 -13.02 -33.90 -64.68
CA LEU A 230 -12.80 -33.73 -66.11
C LEU A 230 -11.41 -34.26 -66.51
N GLN A 231 -10.36 -33.89 -65.79
CA GLN A 231 -9.00 -34.35 -66.07
C GLN A 231 -8.81 -35.83 -65.80
N GLN A 232 -9.40 -36.33 -64.71
CA GLN A 232 -9.37 -37.74 -64.36
C GLN A 232 -10.13 -38.59 -65.40
N SER A 233 -11.33 -38.13 -65.81
CA SER A 233 -12.08 -38.76 -66.84
C SER A 233 -11.34 -38.73 -68.22
N ALA A 234 -10.52 -37.72 -68.39
CA ALA A 234 -9.72 -37.54 -69.58
C ALA A 234 -8.42 -38.35 -69.59
N ALA A 235 -7.78 -38.40 -68.47
CA ALA A 235 -6.54 -39.13 -68.27
C ALA A 235 -6.81 -40.65 -68.20
N ASP A 236 -8.06 -40.97 -68.25
CA ASP A 236 -8.52 -42.34 -68.21
C ASP A 236 -7.83 -43.09 -67.11
N TYR A 237 -7.97 -42.33 -65.93
CA TYR A 237 -7.77 -43.43 -65.28
C TYR A 237 -6.47 -43.78 -64.66
N GLN A 238 -5.60 -42.94 -64.66
CA GLN A 238 -4.33 -43.21 -64.00
C GLN A 238 -4.35 -42.87 -62.51
N GLU A 239 -4.65 -43.90 -61.81
CA GLU A 239 -4.14 -44.18 -60.49
C GLU A 239 -3.64 -43.06 -59.61
N LYS A 240 -4.28 -42.74 -58.49
CA LYS A 240 -3.84 -43.29 -57.21
C LYS A 240 -3.95 -42.59 -55.92
N LEU A 241 -4.20 -43.29 -54.98
CA LEU A 241 -4.76 -42.94 -53.69
C LEU A 241 -4.02 -43.19 -52.40
N PRO A 242 -2.75 -43.32 -52.15
CA PRO A 242 -2.32 -43.60 -50.79
C PRO A 242 -1.88 -42.42 -49.93
N ALA A 243 -1.70 -41.21 -50.45
CA ALA A 243 -1.08 -40.09 -49.69
C ALA A 243 -2.02 -39.31 -48.78
N VAL A 244 -3.35 -39.42 -48.97
CA VAL A 244 -4.33 -38.54 -48.26
C VAL A 244 -4.54 -38.90 -46.78
N ARG A 245 -4.42 -40.18 -46.41
CA ARG A 245 -4.67 -40.62 -45.03
C ARG A 245 -3.64 -40.13 -44.01
N LYS A 246 -2.38 -39.92 -44.44
CA LYS A 246 -1.30 -39.48 -43.52
C LYS A 246 -1.39 -38.01 -43.08
N ALA A 247 -1.92 -37.14 -43.92
CA ALA A 247 -1.94 -35.71 -43.68
C ALA A 247 -3.05 -35.25 -42.68
N ARG A 248 -4.21 -35.97 -42.65
CA ARG A 248 -5.34 -35.60 -41.75
C ARG A 248 -5.07 -35.88 -40.26
N SER A 249 -4.30 -36.92 -39.95
CA SER A 249 -4.00 -37.29 -38.57
C SER A 249 -2.99 -36.31 -37.89
N ALA A 250 -2.05 -35.78 -38.69
CA ALA A 250 -1.07 -34.84 -38.21
C ALA A 250 -1.68 -33.46 -37.88
N GLN A 251 -2.70 -33.05 -38.59
CA GLN A 251 -3.36 -31.76 -38.38
C GLN A 251 -4.19 -31.67 -37.08
N ARG A 252 -4.83 -32.79 -36.67
CA ARG A 252 -5.56 -32.85 -35.40
C ARG A 252 -4.64 -32.73 -34.18
N LYS A 253 -3.46 -33.37 -34.26
CA LYS A 253 -2.47 -33.31 -33.17
C LYS A 253 -1.89 -31.91 -32.97
N ALA A 254 -1.56 -31.22 -34.05
CA ALA A 254 -0.99 -29.85 -33.97
C ALA A 254 -1.97 -28.83 -33.35
N ARG A 255 -3.29 -28.94 -33.62
CA ARG A 255 -4.29 -28.05 -32.98
C ARG A 255 -4.45 -28.30 -31.49
N LEU A 256 -4.43 -29.55 -31.03
CA LEU A 256 -4.53 -29.91 -29.63
C LEU A 256 -3.35 -29.31 -28.81
N PHE A 257 -2.14 -29.43 -29.36
CA PHE A 257 -0.95 -28.85 -28.72
C PHE A 257 -0.96 -27.31 -28.67
N ALA A 258 -1.48 -26.65 -29.72
CA ALA A 258 -1.60 -25.20 -29.73
C ALA A 258 -2.54 -24.67 -28.61
N VAL A 259 -3.71 -25.30 -28.45
CA VAL A 259 -4.64 -24.93 -27.38
C VAL A 259 -4.03 -25.18 -26.00
N LEU A 260 -3.35 -26.30 -25.82
CA LEU A 260 -2.71 -26.66 -24.54
C LEU A 260 -1.63 -25.64 -24.14
N PHE A 261 -0.75 -25.28 -25.08
CA PHE A 261 0.33 -24.31 -24.80
C PHE A 261 -0.19 -22.88 -24.66
N PHE A 262 -1.28 -22.50 -25.29
CA PHE A 262 -1.92 -21.21 -25.09
C PHE A 262 -2.44 -21.03 -23.65
N VAL A 263 -3.17 -22.03 -23.13
CA VAL A 263 -3.68 -22.00 -21.76
C VAL A 263 -2.54 -21.99 -20.76
N LEU A 264 -1.50 -22.79 -21.01
CA LEU A 264 -0.33 -22.83 -20.13
C LEU A 264 0.41 -21.48 -20.09
N ALA A 265 0.61 -20.83 -21.24
CA ALA A 265 1.23 -19.52 -21.32
C ALA A 265 0.41 -18.45 -20.57
N ALA A 266 -0.91 -18.43 -20.74
CA ALA A 266 -1.80 -17.47 -20.07
C ALA A 266 -1.73 -17.60 -18.52
N VAL A 267 -1.70 -18.82 -18.00
CA VAL A 267 -1.59 -19.10 -16.56
C VAL A 267 -0.23 -18.65 -16.02
N LEU A 268 0.86 -18.91 -16.74
CA LEU A 268 2.22 -18.54 -16.30
C LEU A 268 2.44 -17.02 -16.34
N TRP A 269 1.94 -16.32 -17.37
CA TRP A 269 2.00 -14.85 -17.46
C TRP A 269 1.17 -14.18 -16.38
N GLY A 270 -0.05 -14.69 -16.11
CA GLY A 270 -0.91 -14.19 -15.02
C GLY A 270 -0.27 -14.37 -13.66
N GLY A 271 0.31 -15.54 -13.39
CA GLY A 271 1.04 -15.81 -12.14
C GLY A 271 2.25 -14.91 -11.94
N TRP A 272 3.03 -14.69 -12.98
CA TRP A 272 4.18 -13.77 -12.93
C TRP A 272 3.76 -12.32 -12.68
N ALA A 273 2.72 -11.84 -13.35
CA ALA A 273 2.21 -10.47 -13.19
C ALA A 273 1.70 -10.21 -11.75
N VAL A 274 0.99 -11.17 -11.17
CA VAL A 274 0.48 -11.08 -9.80
C VAL A 274 1.63 -11.02 -8.79
N LEU A 275 2.67 -11.83 -8.97
CA LEU A 275 3.80 -11.88 -8.03
C LEU A 275 4.72 -10.67 -8.12
N THR A 276 4.81 -10.00 -9.29
CA THR A 276 5.74 -8.87 -9.50
C THR A 276 5.09 -7.50 -9.36
N GLN A 277 3.81 -7.36 -9.72
CA GLN A 277 3.11 -6.07 -9.73
C GLN A 277 2.29 -5.83 -8.43
N LEU A 278 1.98 -6.89 -7.70
CA LEU A 278 1.14 -6.82 -6.51
C LEU A 278 1.70 -7.66 -5.35
N PRO A 279 2.94 -7.38 -4.90
CA PRO A 279 3.62 -8.21 -3.89
C PRO A 279 2.90 -8.27 -2.55
N ASP A 280 2.15 -7.24 -2.19
CA ASP A 280 1.47 -7.12 -0.88
C ASP A 280 -0.01 -7.53 -0.91
N SER A 281 -0.52 -7.98 -2.04
CA SER A 281 -1.92 -8.43 -2.13
C SER A 281 -2.12 -9.81 -1.49
N GLY A 282 -3.29 -10.01 -0.86
CA GLY A 282 -3.66 -11.31 -0.28
C GLY A 282 -3.63 -12.46 -1.31
N VAL A 283 -3.82 -12.14 -2.59
CA VAL A 283 -3.75 -13.10 -3.69
C VAL A 283 -2.30 -13.52 -3.98
N SER A 284 -1.34 -12.59 -3.90
CA SER A 284 0.09 -12.90 -4.09
C SER A 284 0.63 -13.76 -2.96
N GLN A 285 0.18 -13.50 -1.72
CA GLN A 285 0.55 -14.32 -0.55
C GLN A 285 -0.03 -15.73 -0.63
N GLN A 286 -1.27 -15.88 -1.08
CA GLN A 286 -1.87 -17.20 -1.29
C GLN A 286 -1.20 -17.95 -2.45
N LEU A 287 -0.88 -17.26 -3.53
CA LEU A 287 -0.21 -17.85 -4.69
C LEU A 287 1.22 -18.26 -4.35
N SER A 288 1.96 -17.45 -3.59
CA SER A 288 3.32 -17.78 -3.14
C SER A 288 3.32 -18.95 -2.15
N ALA A 289 2.34 -19.03 -1.25
CA ALA A 289 2.17 -20.14 -0.33
C ALA A 289 1.80 -21.44 -1.08
N TRP A 290 0.94 -21.35 -2.08
CA TRP A 290 0.60 -22.49 -2.93
C TRP A 290 1.80 -22.99 -3.74
N LEU A 291 2.58 -22.06 -4.32
CA LEU A 291 3.80 -22.40 -5.05
C LEU A 291 4.86 -23.04 -4.15
N ALA A 292 5.04 -22.54 -2.94
CA ALA A 292 5.95 -23.09 -1.96
C ALA A 292 5.56 -24.51 -1.51
N ASN A 293 4.27 -24.82 -1.50
CA ASN A 293 3.77 -26.14 -1.12
C ASN A 293 3.74 -27.14 -2.29
N SER A 294 3.67 -26.62 -3.53
CA SER A 294 3.53 -27.46 -4.74
C SER A 294 4.85 -27.73 -5.45
N ILE A 295 5.88 -26.91 -5.25
CA ILE A 295 7.17 -27.04 -5.91
C ILE A 295 8.26 -27.14 -4.84
N PRO A 296 8.91 -28.32 -4.66
CA PRO A 296 10.09 -28.45 -3.80
C PRO A 296 11.16 -27.44 -4.24
N ASP A 297 11.70 -26.63 -3.33
CA ASP A 297 12.69 -25.57 -3.56
C ASP A 297 12.18 -24.23 -4.16
N TRP A 298 10.91 -23.92 -4.07
CA TRP A 298 10.42 -22.60 -4.46
C TRP A 298 10.94 -21.50 -3.49
N GLN A 299 11.67 -20.52 -4.04
CA GLN A 299 12.10 -19.32 -3.33
C GLN A 299 11.58 -18.08 -4.08
N PRO A 300 11.20 -16.99 -3.38
CA PRO A 300 10.69 -15.77 -4.00
C PRO A 300 11.65 -15.13 -5.02
N GLU A 301 12.95 -15.42 -4.90
CA GLU A 301 13.99 -14.93 -5.82
C GLU A 301 13.95 -15.61 -7.20
N ARG A 302 13.22 -16.70 -7.34
CA ARG A 302 13.08 -17.44 -8.60
C ARG A 302 11.90 -17.00 -9.47
N VAL A 303 11.34 -15.82 -9.26
CA VAL A 303 10.28 -15.25 -10.14
C VAL A 303 10.77 -15.14 -11.59
N ALA A 304 12.06 -14.99 -11.82
CA ALA A 304 12.68 -15.02 -13.15
C ALA A 304 12.51 -16.37 -13.87
N THR A 305 12.40 -17.48 -13.14
CA THR A 305 12.17 -18.81 -13.76
C THR A 305 10.74 -18.98 -14.27
N LEU A 306 9.76 -18.33 -13.61
CA LEU A 306 8.38 -18.25 -14.12
C LEU A 306 8.30 -17.44 -15.41
N LEU A 307 9.04 -16.36 -15.51
CA LEU A 307 9.13 -15.57 -16.74
C LEU A 307 9.73 -16.41 -17.87
N ALA A 308 10.82 -17.13 -17.62
CA ALA A 308 11.43 -18.01 -18.61
C ALA A 308 10.47 -19.14 -19.08
N ALA A 309 9.71 -19.71 -18.16
CA ALA A 309 8.70 -20.73 -18.49
C ALA A 309 7.52 -20.14 -19.32
N ALA A 310 7.08 -18.92 -19.02
CA ALA A 310 6.03 -18.23 -19.78
C ALA A 310 6.49 -17.91 -21.20
N VAL A 311 7.72 -17.45 -21.38
CA VAL A 311 8.31 -17.21 -22.71
C VAL A 311 8.44 -18.52 -23.50
N ALA A 312 8.92 -19.59 -22.88
CA ALA A 312 9.05 -20.91 -23.51
C ALA A 312 7.69 -21.46 -23.96
N ALA A 313 6.64 -21.36 -23.15
CA ALA A 313 5.29 -21.75 -23.50
C ALA A 313 4.73 -20.93 -24.69
N THR A 314 5.03 -19.66 -24.76
CA THR A 314 4.63 -18.77 -25.88
C THR A 314 5.33 -19.17 -27.18
N VAL A 315 6.61 -19.50 -27.11
CA VAL A 315 7.38 -19.97 -28.28
C VAL A 315 6.83 -21.32 -28.81
N LEU A 316 6.53 -22.28 -27.92
CA LEU A 316 5.95 -23.56 -28.29
C LEU A 316 4.55 -23.41 -28.89
N PHE A 317 3.74 -22.47 -28.43
CA PHE A 317 2.47 -22.10 -29.04
C PHE A 317 2.65 -21.59 -30.47
N LEU A 318 3.58 -20.69 -30.73
CA LEU A 318 3.88 -20.13 -32.06
C LEU A 318 4.41 -21.21 -33.03
N VAL A 319 5.26 -22.10 -32.56
CA VAL A 319 5.78 -23.22 -33.33
C VAL A 319 4.64 -24.18 -33.71
N SER A 320 3.72 -24.49 -32.79
CA SER A 320 2.56 -25.35 -33.07
C SER A 320 1.62 -24.76 -34.13
N LEU A 321 1.44 -23.43 -34.10
CA LEU A 321 0.68 -22.68 -35.13
C LEU A 321 1.37 -22.74 -36.51
N ALA A 322 2.67 -22.56 -36.58
CA ALA A 322 3.44 -22.58 -37.82
C ALA A 322 3.44 -23.97 -38.47
N VAL A 323 3.55 -25.04 -37.70
CA VAL A 323 3.47 -26.43 -38.17
C VAL A 323 2.07 -26.73 -38.72
N GLY A 324 0.99 -26.29 -38.03
CA GLY A 324 -0.40 -26.46 -38.48
C GLY A 324 -0.72 -25.75 -39.80
N ALA A 325 -0.14 -24.56 -40.03
CA ALA A 325 -0.32 -23.79 -41.25
C ALA A 325 0.36 -24.47 -42.49
N ARG A 326 1.55 -25.05 -42.27
CA ARG A 326 2.31 -25.71 -43.36
C ARG A 326 1.65 -26.97 -43.90
N GLN A 327 0.95 -27.69 -43.02
CA GLN A 327 0.23 -28.93 -43.40
C GLN A 327 -1.07 -28.65 -44.16
N ARG A 328 -1.67 -27.47 -44.02
CA ARG A 328 -2.92 -27.08 -44.72
C ARG A 328 -2.76 -26.98 -46.23
N SER A 329 -1.57 -26.65 -46.72
CA SER A 329 -1.29 -26.43 -48.14
C SER A 329 -1.19 -27.71 -48.97
N GLN A 330 -1.02 -28.87 -48.36
CA GLN A 330 -0.76 -30.13 -49.07
C GLN A 330 -2.00 -31.00 -49.31
N LEU A 331 -3.15 -30.65 -48.78
CA LEU A 331 -4.34 -31.51 -48.77
C LEU A 331 -5.32 -31.31 -49.94
N GLY A 332 -4.95 -30.52 -50.95
CA GLY A 332 -5.89 -30.11 -51.99
C GLY A 332 -5.85 -30.92 -53.31
N LYS A 333 -5.26 -32.05 -53.30
CA LYS A 333 -5.22 -32.79 -54.58
C LYS A 333 -5.41 -34.27 -54.33
N LEU A 334 -6.54 -34.77 -54.61
CA LEU A 334 -6.76 -36.17 -55.02
C LEU A 334 -8.22 -36.54 -54.88
N ALA A 335 -8.73 -37.04 -55.94
CA ALA A 335 -9.95 -37.78 -55.87
C ALA A 335 -10.26 -38.62 -57.08
N ASP A 336 -11.32 -39.19 -57.12
CA ASP A 336 -11.61 -40.43 -57.77
C ASP A 336 -12.64 -40.39 -58.89
N HIS A 337 -12.34 -41.17 -59.82
CA HIS A 337 -13.09 -42.04 -60.69
C HIS A 337 -14.01 -41.55 -61.85
N ALA A 338 -13.92 -42.24 -62.76
CA ALA A 338 -13.94 -42.07 -64.18
C ALA A 338 -15.11 -42.65 -64.95
N HIS A 339 -16.14 -43.02 -64.35
CA HIS A 339 -17.23 -43.65 -65.09
C HIS A 339 -18.26 -42.69 -65.74
N GLU A 340 -17.96 -41.43 -65.57
CA GLU A 340 -18.90 -40.40 -65.98
C GLU A 340 -18.31 -39.33 -66.88
N LEU A 341 -17.34 -39.68 -67.78
CA LEU A 341 -16.70 -38.66 -68.60
C LEU A 341 -17.71 -37.76 -69.36
N ALA A 342 -18.73 -38.34 -69.95
CA ALA A 342 -19.74 -37.55 -70.64
C ALA A 342 -20.53 -36.63 -69.70
N ARG A 343 -20.96 -37.17 -68.58
CA ARG A 343 -21.68 -36.41 -67.57
C ARG A 343 -20.77 -35.33 -66.89
N GLN A 344 -19.51 -35.70 -66.72
CA GLN A 344 -18.53 -34.76 -66.19
C GLN A 344 -18.22 -33.64 -67.20
N LEU A 345 -18.22 -33.92 -68.49
CA LEU A 345 -18.05 -32.90 -69.52
C LEU A 345 -19.20 -31.87 -69.53
N ASP A 346 -20.46 -32.34 -69.49
CA ASP A 346 -21.60 -31.44 -69.43
C ASP A 346 -21.64 -30.63 -68.15
N LEU A 347 -21.40 -31.29 -67.04
CA LEU A 347 -21.30 -30.60 -65.73
C LEU A 347 -20.13 -29.62 -65.69
N ALA A 348 -19.00 -29.96 -66.27
CA ALA A 348 -17.85 -29.07 -66.40
C ALA A 348 -18.14 -27.86 -67.31
N ARG A 349 -18.88 -28.07 -68.38
CA ARG A 349 -19.33 -27.02 -69.30
C ARG A 349 -20.28 -26.04 -68.58
N GLU A 350 -21.32 -26.59 -67.93
CA GLU A 350 -22.27 -25.81 -67.17
C GLU A 350 -21.57 -25.02 -66.06
N SER A 351 -20.66 -25.65 -65.28
CA SER A 351 -19.87 -25.03 -64.25
C SER A 351 -18.92 -23.96 -64.81
N ALA A 352 -18.26 -24.16 -65.94
CA ALA A 352 -17.42 -23.16 -66.58
C ALA A 352 -18.21 -21.94 -67.08
N GLY A 353 -19.47 -22.15 -67.50
CA GLY A 353 -20.38 -21.09 -67.94
C GLY A 353 -21.04 -20.33 -66.81
N ALA A 354 -21.15 -20.96 -65.66
CA ALA A 354 -21.61 -20.27 -64.46
C ALA A 354 -20.49 -19.32 -63.92
N GLY A 355 -20.74 -18.02 -63.98
CA GLY A 355 -19.75 -16.98 -63.52
C GLY A 355 -19.41 -17.07 -62.04
N ILE A 356 -18.28 -16.55 -61.68
CA ILE A 356 -17.80 -16.42 -60.30
C ILE A 356 -17.98 -14.98 -59.77
N ARG A 357 -18.79 -14.17 -60.44
CA ARG A 357 -18.94 -12.73 -60.15
C ARG A 357 -19.53 -12.49 -58.78
N ASP A 358 -20.62 -13.17 -58.41
CA ASP A 358 -21.30 -12.98 -57.13
C ASP A 358 -20.40 -13.29 -55.92
N PRO A 359 -19.65 -14.42 -55.93
CA PRO A 359 -18.65 -14.68 -54.87
C PRO A 359 -17.56 -13.61 -54.79
N LEU A 360 -17.05 -13.11 -55.91
CA LEU A 360 -16.01 -12.08 -55.95
C LEU A 360 -16.48 -10.73 -55.44
N GLU A 361 -17.71 -10.30 -55.79
CA GLU A 361 -18.29 -9.06 -55.30
C GLU A 361 -18.49 -9.10 -53.77
N LYS A 362 -18.92 -10.22 -53.19
CA LYS A 362 -19.04 -10.39 -51.75
C LYS A 362 -17.68 -10.31 -51.04
N VAL A 363 -16.65 -10.93 -51.60
CA VAL A 363 -15.29 -10.86 -51.05
C VAL A 363 -14.76 -9.43 -51.11
N ALA A 364 -14.94 -8.76 -52.26
CA ALA A 364 -14.51 -7.37 -52.42
C ALA A 364 -15.17 -6.43 -51.39
N GLY A 365 -16.47 -6.64 -51.11
CA GLY A 365 -17.19 -5.82 -50.09
C GLY A 365 -16.71 -6.04 -48.65
N LEU A 366 -16.18 -7.23 -48.34
CA LEU A 366 -15.74 -7.54 -46.97
C LEU A 366 -14.24 -7.29 -46.73
N VAL A 367 -13.43 -7.45 -47.78
CA VAL A 367 -11.95 -7.34 -47.68
C VAL A 367 -11.46 -5.90 -47.96
N SER A 368 -12.28 -5.09 -48.67
CA SER A 368 -11.98 -3.67 -48.81
C SER A 368 -12.04 -3.02 -47.42
N ALA A 369 -10.90 -2.52 -46.94
CA ALA A 369 -10.87 -1.71 -45.73
C ALA A 369 -11.83 -0.51 -45.84
N PRO A 370 -12.55 -0.11 -44.80
CA PRO A 370 -13.24 1.18 -44.84
C PRO A 370 -12.14 2.24 -45.08
N GLU A 371 -12.27 2.98 -46.17
CA GLU A 371 -11.44 4.17 -46.38
C GLU A 371 -11.60 5.09 -45.17
N PRO A 372 -10.52 5.56 -44.57
CA PRO A 372 -10.62 6.63 -43.56
C PRO A 372 -11.31 7.81 -44.23
N GLU A 373 -12.35 8.35 -43.58
CA GLU A 373 -13.00 9.57 -44.03
C GLU A 373 -11.95 10.63 -44.36
N PRO A 374 -11.99 11.24 -45.55
CA PRO A 374 -11.01 12.24 -45.93
C PRO A 374 -11.17 13.48 -45.04
N GLU A 375 -10.16 13.79 -44.29
CA GLU A 375 -10.03 15.14 -43.69
C GLU A 375 -10.09 16.19 -44.81
N PRO A 376 -10.83 17.29 -44.64
CA PRO A 376 -10.90 18.30 -45.67
C PRO A 376 -9.60 19.12 -45.67
N ASN A 377 -8.72 18.86 -46.61
CA ASN A 377 -7.61 19.76 -46.89
C ASN A 377 -7.68 20.26 -48.32
N PRO A 378 -7.76 21.56 -48.54
CA PRO A 378 -7.86 22.11 -49.89
C PRO A 378 -6.47 22.41 -50.45
N ALA A 379 -6.24 21.91 -51.62
CA ALA A 379 -5.44 22.44 -52.70
C ALA A 379 -4.54 21.41 -53.42
N ASN A 380 -4.92 21.18 -54.68
CA ASN A 380 -4.09 20.87 -55.83
C ASN A 380 -2.88 19.92 -55.61
N VAL A 381 -3.02 18.73 -56.19
CA VAL A 381 -2.02 18.22 -57.14
C VAL A 381 -2.67 17.15 -58.04
N GLU A 382 -2.38 17.24 -59.30
CA GLU A 382 -2.80 16.49 -60.46
C GLU A 382 -2.93 14.98 -60.28
N SER A 383 -3.98 14.45 -60.89
CA SER A 383 -4.26 13.04 -61.12
C SER A 383 -3.11 12.35 -61.85
N PRO A 384 -2.77 11.11 -61.48
CA PRO A 384 -2.41 10.12 -62.49
C PRO A 384 -3.53 9.12 -62.69
N GLU A 385 -4.11 9.17 -63.86
CA GLU A 385 -4.79 8.06 -64.54
C GLU A 385 -3.90 6.82 -64.49
N SER A 386 -4.18 5.88 -63.57
CA SER A 386 -3.74 4.46 -63.74
C SER A 386 -4.25 3.55 -62.62
N ALA A 387 -5.57 3.39 -62.48
CA ALA A 387 -6.14 2.30 -61.72
C ALA A 387 -7.44 1.74 -62.33
N GLU A 388 -7.70 2.06 -63.57
CA GLU A 388 -8.72 1.37 -64.40
C GLU A 388 -8.09 0.25 -65.22
N ALA A 389 -7.56 -0.76 -64.59
CA ALA A 389 -7.11 -1.93 -65.33
C ALA A 389 -7.09 -3.17 -64.44
N THR A 390 -8.25 -3.64 -64.03
CA THR A 390 -8.43 -5.11 -63.80
C THR A 390 -9.91 -5.51 -63.63
N HIS A 391 -10.85 -4.75 -64.14
CA HIS A 391 -12.14 -5.35 -64.49
C HIS A 391 -12.01 -5.91 -65.88
N GLY A 392 -11.24 -6.97 -66.02
CA GLY A 392 -11.28 -7.80 -67.22
C GLY A 392 -12.69 -8.31 -67.39
N GLU A 393 -13.42 -7.79 -68.40
CA GLU A 393 -14.59 -8.41 -68.90
C GLU A 393 -14.25 -9.88 -69.17
N PHE A 394 -14.69 -10.76 -68.28
CA PHE A 394 -14.70 -12.17 -68.52
C PHE A 394 -15.68 -12.39 -69.66
N ARG A 395 -15.18 -12.23 -70.88
CA ARG A 395 -15.87 -12.58 -72.12
C ARG A 395 -16.25 -14.02 -71.98
N GLN A 396 -17.57 -14.33 -71.93
CA GLN A 396 -18.06 -15.71 -72.03
C GLN A 396 -17.43 -16.31 -73.27
N LEU A 397 -16.44 -17.16 -73.07
CA LEU A 397 -15.85 -17.92 -74.18
C LEU A 397 -16.96 -18.83 -74.76
N PRO A 398 -17.32 -18.68 -76.05
CA PRO A 398 -18.25 -19.59 -76.68
C PRO A 398 -17.60 -20.98 -76.63
N LEU A 399 -18.16 -21.86 -75.86
CA LEU A 399 -17.72 -23.24 -75.82
C LEU A 399 -18.07 -23.89 -77.14
N PRO A 400 -17.16 -24.63 -77.77
CA PRO A 400 -17.41 -25.21 -79.08
C PRO A 400 -18.54 -26.23 -79.03
N ASP A 401 -19.39 -26.21 -80.07
CA ASP A 401 -20.53 -27.13 -80.22
C ASP A 401 -20.16 -28.64 -80.23
N SER A 402 -18.88 -28.91 -80.28
CA SER A 402 -18.30 -30.26 -80.23
C SER A 402 -18.49 -31.00 -78.91
N VAL A 403 -18.80 -30.29 -77.79
CA VAL A 403 -18.97 -30.93 -76.45
C VAL A 403 -20.25 -31.76 -76.40
N ALA A 404 -21.36 -31.25 -76.95
CA ALA A 404 -22.62 -32.02 -77.02
C ALA A 404 -22.51 -33.27 -77.87
N ALA A 405 -21.76 -33.19 -78.96
CA ALA A 405 -21.49 -34.33 -79.80
C ALA A 405 -20.57 -35.38 -79.14
N LEU A 406 -19.66 -34.94 -78.28
CA LEU A 406 -18.79 -35.85 -77.53
C LEU A 406 -19.53 -36.57 -76.41
N HIS A 407 -20.54 -35.98 -75.81
CA HIS A 407 -21.38 -36.62 -74.79
C HIS A 407 -22.01 -37.90 -75.28
N ASP A 408 -22.69 -37.82 -76.41
CA ASP A 408 -23.35 -39.01 -77.04
C ASP A 408 -22.36 -40.07 -77.49
N ARG A 409 -21.20 -39.69 -77.91
CA ARG A 409 -20.12 -40.59 -78.33
C ARG A 409 -19.37 -41.23 -77.18
N ALA A 410 -19.14 -40.44 -76.05
CA ALA A 410 -18.52 -40.96 -74.86
C ALA A 410 -19.37 -42.08 -74.22
N ILE A 411 -20.67 -41.91 -74.17
CA ILE A 411 -21.61 -42.95 -73.71
C ILE A 411 -21.48 -44.25 -74.47
N ARG A 412 -21.08 -44.18 -75.74
CA ARG A 412 -20.91 -45.35 -76.60
C ARG A 412 -19.48 -45.92 -76.66
N PHE A 413 -18.55 -45.38 -75.87
CA PHE A 413 -17.13 -45.75 -75.91
C PHE A 413 -16.43 -45.58 -77.27
N ASP A 414 -16.95 -44.71 -78.12
CA ASP A 414 -16.49 -44.51 -79.51
C ASP A 414 -15.86 -43.08 -79.64
N VAL A 415 -15.03 -42.71 -78.71
CA VAL A 415 -14.37 -41.41 -78.69
C VAL A 415 -12.86 -41.59 -78.73
N ASP A 416 -12.20 -40.95 -79.69
CA ASP A 416 -10.76 -40.97 -79.80
C ASP A 416 -10.12 -40.14 -78.62
N SER A 417 -9.08 -40.68 -78.02
CA SER A 417 -8.38 -40.08 -76.88
C SER A 417 -7.86 -38.66 -77.20
N VAL A 418 -7.61 -38.39 -78.49
CA VAL A 418 -7.15 -37.07 -78.96
C VAL A 418 -8.28 -36.04 -78.91
N GLU A 419 -9.50 -36.41 -79.32
CA GLU A 419 -10.66 -35.50 -79.27
C GLU A 419 -11.10 -35.18 -77.84
N VAL A 420 -11.08 -36.16 -76.97
CA VAL A 420 -11.34 -35.93 -75.55
C VAL A 420 -10.34 -34.95 -74.99
N LYS A 421 -9.09 -35.16 -75.30
CA LYS A 421 -8.02 -34.28 -74.86
C LYS A 421 -8.21 -32.87 -75.40
N GLN A 422 -8.57 -32.66 -76.65
CA GLN A 422 -8.81 -31.31 -77.20
C GLN A 422 -9.98 -30.60 -76.54
N VAL A 423 -11.07 -31.30 -76.25
CA VAL A 423 -12.21 -30.67 -75.54
C VAL A 423 -11.88 -30.37 -74.07
N VAL A 424 -11.19 -31.29 -73.49
CA VAL A 424 -10.70 -31.06 -72.09
C VAL A 424 -9.72 -29.90 -72.04
N ASP A 425 -8.78 -29.83 -72.95
CA ASP A 425 -7.81 -28.73 -73.08
C ASP A 425 -8.49 -27.39 -73.40
N GLY A 426 -9.75 -27.42 -73.93
CA GLY A 426 -10.57 -26.21 -74.13
C GLY A 426 -11.34 -25.76 -72.90
N ILE A 427 -11.81 -26.66 -72.06
CA ILE A 427 -12.62 -26.37 -70.88
C ILE A 427 -11.76 -26.25 -69.62
N ALA A 428 -10.76 -27.10 -69.52
CA ALA A 428 -9.91 -27.18 -68.36
C ALA A 428 -9.23 -25.84 -68.00
N PRO A 429 -8.72 -25.02 -68.94
CA PRO A 429 -8.13 -23.72 -68.60
C PRO A 429 -9.15 -22.74 -68.01
N ALA A 430 -10.37 -22.70 -68.46
CA ALA A 430 -11.43 -21.84 -67.94
C ALA A 430 -11.78 -22.21 -66.49
N LEU A 431 -12.00 -23.48 -66.20
CA LEU A 431 -12.26 -23.99 -64.85
C LEU A 431 -11.04 -23.79 -63.93
N SER A 432 -9.84 -24.06 -64.50
CA SER A 432 -8.58 -23.86 -63.76
C SER A 432 -8.37 -22.37 -63.32
N ASN A 433 -8.59 -21.47 -64.30
CA ASN A 433 -8.45 -20.02 -63.97
C ASN A 433 -9.50 -19.55 -62.95
N GLN A 434 -10.78 -20.00 -63.15
CA GLN A 434 -11.84 -19.71 -62.17
C GLN A 434 -11.51 -20.26 -60.76
N SER A 435 -11.09 -21.54 -60.71
CA SER A 435 -10.69 -22.17 -59.43
C SER A 435 -9.49 -21.51 -58.81
N MET A 436 -8.50 -21.10 -59.63
CA MET A 436 -7.32 -20.40 -59.15
C MET A 436 -7.68 -19.00 -58.56
N THR A 437 -8.51 -18.27 -59.28
CA THR A 437 -9.00 -16.95 -58.79
C THR A 437 -9.76 -17.11 -57.48
N LEU A 438 -10.66 -18.09 -57.38
CA LEU A 438 -11.38 -18.37 -56.13
C LEU A 438 -10.45 -18.80 -55.01
N LYS A 439 -9.43 -19.60 -55.29
CA LYS A 439 -8.40 -19.98 -54.31
C LYS A 439 -7.63 -18.78 -53.78
N ASP A 440 -7.30 -17.84 -54.67
CA ASP A 440 -6.65 -16.59 -54.26
C ASP A 440 -7.58 -15.78 -53.34
N GLN A 441 -8.88 -15.76 -53.66
CA GLN A 441 -9.89 -15.10 -52.79
C GLN A 441 -10.04 -15.82 -51.45
N VAL A 442 -10.03 -17.15 -51.42
CA VAL A 442 -10.03 -17.90 -50.14
C VAL A 442 -8.80 -17.57 -49.33
N SER A 443 -7.64 -17.45 -49.97
CA SER A 443 -6.40 -17.06 -49.27
C SER A 443 -6.47 -15.65 -48.68
N LEU A 444 -7.14 -14.74 -49.38
CA LEU A 444 -7.40 -13.38 -48.89
C LEU A 444 -8.36 -13.38 -47.68
N LEU A 445 -9.45 -14.17 -47.79
CA LEU A 445 -10.39 -14.34 -46.68
C LEU A 445 -9.74 -15.02 -45.47
N ASP A 446 -8.89 -16.03 -45.67
CA ASP A 446 -8.14 -16.67 -44.59
C ASP A 446 -7.24 -15.68 -43.84
N ARG A 447 -6.59 -14.76 -44.59
CA ARG A 447 -5.81 -13.68 -43.98
C ARG A 447 -6.72 -12.73 -43.22
N ALA A 448 -7.81 -12.26 -43.83
CA ALA A 448 -8.75 -11.36 -43.18
C ALA A 448 -9.38 -11.96 -41.91
N ILE A 449 -9.72 -13.26 -41.95
CA ILE A 449 -10.20 -14.01 -40.78
C ILE A 449 -9.12 -14.09 -39.72
N GLY A 450 -7.87 -14.39 -40.09
CA GLY A 450 -6.75 -14.44 -39.18
C GLY A 450 -6.48 -13.10 -38.51
N GLU A 451 -6.53 -12.01 -39.27
CA GLU A 451 -6.40 -10.65 -38.77
C GLU A 451 -7.53 -10.27 -37.83
N GLU A 452 -8.78 -10.56 -38.20
CA GLU A 452 -9.94 -10.27 -37.35
C GLU A 452 -9.94 -11.11 -36.07
N GLN A 453 -9.58 -12.39 -36.16
CA GLN A 453 -9.40 -13.23 -34.97
C GLN A 453 -8.29 -12.73 -34.06
N GLN A 454 -7.22 -12.18 -34.60
CA GLN A 454 -6.15 -11.58 -33.82
C GLN A 454 -6.63 -10.29 -33.12
N ARG A 455 -7.41 -9.47 -33.85
CA ARG A 455 -8.02 -8.25 -33.29
C ARG A 455 -8.98 -8.58 -32.15
N LEU A 456 -9.84 -9.58 -32.33
CA LEU A 456 -10.77 -10.05 -31.29
C LEU A 456 -10.04 -10.57 -30.05
N ARG A 457 -8.99 -11.38 -30.25
CA ARG A 457 -8.18 -11.85 -29.11
C ARG A 457 -7.49 -10.74 -28.37
N GLU A 458 -6.99 -9.74 -29.08
CA GLU A 458 -6.37 -8.58 -28.44
C GLU A 458 -7.40 -7.76 -27.67
N ALA A 459 -8.60 -7.60 -28.23
CA ALA A 459 -9.69 -6.95 -27.50
C ALA A 459 -10.12 -7.71 -26.25
N GLU A 460 -10.32 -9.02 -26.34
CA GLU A 460 -10.62 -9.88 -25.19
C GLU A 460 -9.54 -9.77 -24.12
N ARG A 461 -8.28 -9.71 -24.54
CA ARG A 461 -7.16 -9.49 -23.61
C ARG A 461 -7.22 -8.12 -22.92
N LEU A 462 -7.45 -7.06 -23.70
CA LEU A 462 -7.58 -5.71 -23.16
C LEU A 462 -8.81 -5.58 -22.26
N GLU A 463 -9.93 -6.18 -22.64
CA GLU A 463 -11.14 -6.24 -21.80
C GLU A 463 -10.88 -6.96 -20.46
N ALA A 464 -10.21 -8.11 -20.51
CA ALA A 464 -9.85 -8.84 -19.29
C ALA A 464 -8.92 -8.02 -18.37
N MET A 465 -7.94 -7.32 -18.95
CA MET A 465 -7.07 -6.43 -18.19
C MET A 465 -7.84 -5.23 -17.61
N ARG A 466 -8.74 -4.63 -18.38
CA ARG A 466 -9.62 -3.55 -17.90
C ARG A 466 -10.48 -4.01 -16.73
N ASP A 467 -11.10 -5.17 -16.84
CA ASP A 467 -11.99 -5.72 -15.81
C ASP A 467 -11.22 -6.04 -14.53
N GLU A 468 -10.01 -6.59 -14.62
CA GLU A 468 -9.11 -6.80 -13.48
C GLU A 468 -8.75 -5.48 -12.78
N GLN A 469 -8.42 -4.44 -13.56
CA GLN A 469 -8.13 -3.12 -13.01
C GLN A 469 -9.37 -2.48 -12.39
N GLN A 470 -10.54 -2.64 -12.98
CA GLN A 470 -11.81 -2.16 -12.41
C GLN A 470 -12.14 -2.85 -11.08
N ASP A 471 -11.96 -4.15 -10.99
CA ASP A 471 -12.20 -4.91 -9.76
C ASP A 471 -11.20 -4.51 -8.66
N THR A 472 -9.94 -4.32 -9.02
CA THR A 472 -8.90 -3.81 -8.11
C THR A 472 -9.27 -2.42 -7.57
N ARG A 473 -9.71 -1.52 -8.44
CA ARG A 473 -10.17 -0.18 -8.05
C ARG A 473 -11.38 -0.24 -7.12
N ARG A 474 -12.38 -1.07 -7.45
CA ARG A 474 -13.57 -1.27 -6.60
C ARG A 474 -13.22 -1.81 -5.21
N ALA A 475 -12.29 -2.76 -5.14
CA ALA A 475 -11.81 -3.29 -3.87
C ALA A 475 -11.14 -2.21 -3.01
N ARG A 476 -10.25 -1.38 -3.61
CA ARG A 476 -9.63 -0.26 -2.90
C ARG A 476 -10.65 0.80 -2.48
N GLU A 477 -11.60 1.17 -3.34
CA GLU A 477 -12.69 2.10 -2.99
C GLU A 477 -13.52 1.58 -1.82
N HIS A 478 -13.74 0.26 -1.75
CA HIS A 478 -14.41 -0.35 -0.60
C HIS A 478 -13.56 -0.21 0.67
N HIS A 479 -12.26 -0.48 0.62
CA HIS A 479 -11.35 -0.33 1.76
C HIS A 479 -11.30 1.12 2.25
N VAL A 480 -11.23 2.09 1.34
CA VAL A 480 -11.28 3.52 1.69
C VAL A 480 -12.56 3.84 2.46
N ARG A 481 -13.73 3.43 1.95
CA ARG A 481 -15.02 3.67 2.65
C ARG A 481 -15.07 3.04 4.04
N VAL A 482 -14.57 1.81 4.19
CA VAL A 482 -14.53 1.13 5.50
C VAL A 482 -13.60 1.87 6.47
N ARG A 483 -12.43 2.33 5.99
CA ARG A 483 -11.50 3.10 6.82
C ARG A 483 -12.05 4.48 7.18
N ASP A 484 -12.77 5.14 6.30
CA ASP A 484 -13.43 6.43 6.60
C ASP A 484 -14.46 6.30 7.72
N ILE A 485 -15.24 5.21 7.72
CA ILE A 485 -16.12 4.90 8.84
C ILE A 485 -15.30 4.66 10.12
N GLY A 486 -14.21 3.91 10.03
CA GLY A 486 -13.28 3.68 11.14
C GLY A 486 -12.71 4.99 11.69
N ILE A 487 -12.28 5.89 10.83
CA ILE A 487 -11.76 7.22 11.20
C ILE A 487 -12.84 8.02 11.94
N SER A 488 -14.07 8.07 11.44
CA SER A 488 -15.16 8.81 12.07
C SER A 488 -15.53 8.25 13.46
N LEU A 489 -15.47 6.93 13.62
CA LEU A 489 -15.67 6.27 14.92
C LEU A 489 -14.54 6.59 15.90
N LEU A 490 -13.28 6.56 15.43
CA LEU A 490 -12.12 6.93 16.24
C LEU A 490 -12.16 8.40 16.68
N GLU A 491 -12.60 9.30 15.81
CA GLU A 491 -12.79 10.72 16.15
C GLU A 491 -13.89 10.92 17.19
N SER A 492 -14.98 10.18 17.07
CA SER A 492 -16.07 10.22 18.05
C SER A 492 -15.63 9.67 19.39
N ALA A 493 -14.92 8.54 19.40
CA ALA A 493 -14.36 7.95 20.61
C ALA A 493 -13.30 8.87 21.25
N SER A 494 -12.48 9.52 20.43
CA SER A 494 -11.47 10.47 20.88
C SER A 494 -12.09 11.68 21.57
N ARG A 495 -13.15 12.23 20.98
CA ARG A 495 -13.91 13.35 21.58
C ARG A 495 -14.56 12.96 22.93
N GLU A 496 -15.17 11.81 23.00
CA GLU A 496 -15.79 11.32 24.23
C GLU A 496 -14.73 11.11 25.34
N ARG A 497 -13.60 10.49 24.99
CA ARG A 497 -12.48 10.30 25.92
C ARG A 497 -11.90 11.65 26.40
N SER A 498 -11.71 12.60 25.47
CA SER A 498 -11.26 13.95 25.82
C SER A 498 -12.22 14.65 26.77
N HIS A 499 -13.51 14.54 26.51
CA HIS A 499 -14.55 15.13 27.36
C HIS A 499 -14.55 14.53 28.79
N GLN A 500 -14.43 13.20 28.88
CA GLN A 500 -14.33 12.51 30.16
C GLN A 500 -13.07 12.92 30.91
N PHE A 501 -11.90 12.94 30.25
CA PHE A 501 -10.63 13.37 30.81
C PHE A 501 -10.72 14.80 31.37
N ASN A 502 -11.23 15.74 30.60
CA ASN A 502 -11.41 17.11 31.05
C ASN A 502 -12.33 17.22 32.27
N LYS A 503 -13.37 16.38 32.36
CA LYS A 503 -14.26 16.32 33.51
C LYS A 503 -13.53 15.82 34.75
N GLU A 504 -12.67 14.81 34.64
CA GLU A 504 -11.88 14.24 35.74
C GLU A 504 -10.83 15.21 36.22
N VAL A 505 -10.04 15.80 35.31
CA VAL A 505 -9.04 16.83 35.63
C VAL A 505 -9.70 18.05 36.32
N ARG A 506 -10.85 18.49 35.82
CA ARG A 506 -11.64 19.57 36.44
C ARG A 506 -12.05 19.22 37.88
N SER A 507 -12.49 17.99 38.09
CA SER A 507 -12.88 17.52 39.43
C SER A 507 -11.70 17.48 40.39
N LEU A 508 -10.55 16.99 39.90
CA LEU A 508 -9.32 16.92 40.72
C LEU A 508 -8.75 18.33 41.05
N ALA A 509 -8.61 19.17 40.02
CA ALA A 509 -8.13 20.53 40.20
C ALA A 509 -9.08 21.38 41.09
N GLY A 510 -10.38 21.17 40.94
CA GLY A 510 -11.40 21.84 41.77
C GLY A 510 -11.33 21.50 43.25
N ARG A 511 -10.71 20.38 43.64
CA ARG A 511 -10.45 20.05 45.04
C ARG A 511 -9.22 20.78 45.61
N ALA A 512 -8.22 20.98 44.78
CA ALA A 512 -6.98 21.68 45.16
C ALA A 512 -7.15 23.21 45.16
N LEU A 513 -7.91 23.73 44.20
CA LEU A 513 -8.05 25.15 43.91
C LEU A 513 -8.50 25.98 45.13
N PRO A 514 -9.56 25.65 45.88
CA PRO A 514 -9.98 26.39 47.06
C PRO A 514 -8.86 26.47 48.13
N ARG A 515 -8.15 25.36 48.32
CA ARG A 515 -7.06 25.28 49.31
C ARG A 515 -5.87 26.18 48.96
N PHE A 516 -5.56 26.30 47.64
CA PHE A 516 -4.45 27.14 47.17
C PHE A 516 -4.82 28.62 47.08
N THR A 517 -6.10 28.92 46.88
CA THR A 517 -6.59 30.28 46.64
C THR A 517 -7.39 30.90 47.80
N GLU A 518 -7.36 30.27 48.98
CA GLU A 518 -8.10 30.71 50.17
C GLU A 518 -9.60 30.87 49.90
N ASP A 519 -10.21 29.89 49.23
CA ASP A 519 -11.63 29.85 48.88
C ASP A 519 -12.09 30.97 47.92
N ARG A 520 -11.18 31.79 47.37
CA ARG A 520 -11.54 32.83 46.40
C ARG A 520 -12.02 32.27 45.08
N TYR A 521 -11.46 31.13 44.68
CA TYR A 521 -11.83 30.43 43.47
C TYR A 521 -12.21 28.98 43.81
N GLN A 522 -13.44 28.58 43.50
CA GLN A 522 -13.94 27.25 43.88
C GLN A 522 -14.11 26.31 42.73
N HIS A 523 -14.41 26.85 41.55
CA HIS A 523 -14.69 26.05 40.38
C HIS A 523 -13.84 26.49 39.20
N LEU A 524 -13.39 25.55 38.41
CA LEU A 524 -12.73 25.85 37.16
C LEU A 524 -13.45 25.13 36.01
N GLN A 525 -13.35 25.73 34.86
CA GLN A 525 -13.80 25.19 33.57
C GLN A 525 -12.59 24.99 32.69
N ILE A 526 -12.44 23.80 32.16
CA ILE A 526 -11.42 23.46 31.18
C ILE A 526 -12.17 23.10 29.90
N ASP A 527 -11.91 23.81 28.82
CA ASP A 527 -12.51 23.51 27.52
C ASP A 527 -11.74 22.40 26.77
N GLU A 528 -12.19 22.06 25.56
CA GLU A 528 -11.58 21.03 24.73
C GLU A 528 -10.16 21.39 24.27
N SER A 529 -9.82 22.68 24.27
CA SER A 529 -8.48 23.21 23.96
C SER A 529 -7.59 23.37 25.18
N LEU A 530 -8.04 22.89 26.36
CA LEU A 530 -7.40 23.05 27.66
C LEU A 530 -7.29 24.53 28.12
N SER A 531 -8.09 25.41 27.56
CA SER A 531 -8.22 26.77 28.07
C SER A 531 -8.94 26.77 29.42
N VAL A 532 -8.37 27.47 30.39
CA VAL A 532 -8.82 27.45 31.77
C VAL A 532 -9.58 28.73 32.11
N ARG A 533 -10.81 28.58 32.61
CA ARG A 533 -11.60 29.66 33.20
C ARG A 533 -11.90 29.31 34.66
N VAL A 534 -11.94 30.28 35.52
CA VAL A 534 -12.19 30.06 36.96
C VAL A 534 -13.36 30.88 37.47
N PHE A 535 -14.17 30.28 38.31
CA PHE A 535 -15.27 30.96 38.96
C PHE A 535 -14.73 31.73 40.17
N SER A 536 -14.89 33.05 40.10
CA SER A 536 -14.53 33.97 41.21
C SER A 536 -15.70 34.11 42.16
N ASN A 537 -15.50 33.78 43.44
CA ASN A 537 -16.50 34.00 44.46
C ASN A 537 -16.76 35.49 44.72
N ASP A 538 -15.77 36.35 44.51
CA ASP A 538 -15.90 37.80 44.70
C ASP A 538 -16.74 38.44 43.57
N LYS A 539 -16.56 37.99 42.33
CA LYS A 539 -17.29 38.51 41.16
C LYS A 539 -18.59 37.78 40.85
N HIS A 540 -18.78 36.58 41.39
CA HIS A 540 -19.88 35.65 41.06
C HIS A 540 -19.97 35.30 39.57
N ASP A 541 -18.83 35.26 38.87
CA ASP A 541 -18.75 34.95 37.46
C ASP A 541 -17.45 34.22 37.12
N PHE A 542 -17.42 33.59 35.92
CA PHE A 542 -16.22 32.99 35.37
C PHE A 542 -15.31 34.06 34.75
N MET A 543 -14.09 34.04 35.17
CA MET A 543 -13.00 34.88 34.67
C MET A 543 -12.11 34.10 33.73
N ASP A 544 -11.68 34.74 32.66
CA ASP A 544 -10.65 34.20 31.78
C ASP A 544 -9.28 34.26 32.50
N PHE A 545 -8.40 33.32 32.13
CA PHE A 545 -7.12 33.17 32.82
C PHE A 545 -6.28 34.45 32.82
N ASP A 546 -6.34 35.22 31.72
CA ASP A 546 -5.58 36.48 31.57
C ASP A 546 -6.12 37.63 32.40
N GLU A 547 -7.34 37.53 32.91
CA GLU A 547 -7.94 38.56 33.77
C GLU A 547 -7.48 38.43 35.25
N ILE A 548 -6.74 37.38 35.56
CA ILE A 548 -6.36 37.02 36.93
C ILE A 548 -4.93 37.45 37.20
N SER A 549 -4.65 37.84 38.48
CA SER A 549 -3.29 38.21 38.87
C SER A 549 -2.30 37.06 38.64
N SER A 550 -1.06 37.41 38.24
CA SER A 550 -0.01 36.42 37.92
C SER A 550 0.28 35.44 39.07
N GLY A 551 0.18 35.86 40.32
CA GLY A 551 0.33 34.96 41.48
C GLY A 551 -0.82 33.95 41.57
N THR A 552 -2.05 34.39 41.34
CA THR A 552 -3.23 33.50 41.32
C THR A 552 -3.23 32.59 40.09
N GLN A 553 -2.83 33.08 38.92
CA GLN A 553 -2.64 32.24 37.73
C GLN A 553 -1.75 31.03 38.03
N ARG A 554 -0.64 31.25 38.74
CA ARG A 554 0.27 30.16 39.12
C ARG A 554 -0.34 29.20 40.13
N GLN A 555 -1.16 29.67 41.08
CA GLN A 555 -1.90 28.79 41.99
C GLN A 555 -2.87 27.89 41.22
N ILE A 556 -3.60 28.46 40.29
CA ILE A 556 -4.54 27.73 39.43
C ILE A 556 -3.78 26.71 38.58
N MET A 557 -2.68 27.11 37.96
CA MET A 557 -1.87 26.21 37.12
C MET A 557 -1.24 25.09 37.94
N LEU A 558 -0.77 25.37 39.14
CA LEU A 558 -0.29 24.32 40.05
C LEU A 558 -1.41 23.29 40.33
N ALA A 559 -2.63 23.77 40.62
CA ALA A 559 -3.76 22.88 40.85
C ALA A 559 -4.10 22.01 39.60
N VAL A 560 -4.09 22.63 38.42
CA VAL A 560 -4.33 21.91 37.15
C VAL A 560 -3.22 20.88 36.87
N ARG A 561 -1.95 21.28 37.05
CA ARG A 561 -0.79 20.39 36.83
C ARG A 561 -0.80 19.21 37.78
N LEU A 562 -1.07 19.42 39.06
CA LEU A 562 -1.19 18.34 40.04
C LEU A 562 -2.37 17.42 39.70
N ALA A 563 -3.48 17.98 39.23
CA ALA A 563 -4.62 17.17 38.76
C ALA A 563 -4.26 16.30 37.56
N LEU A 564 -3.49 16.84 36.62
CA LEU A 564 -2.96 16.06 35.47
C LEU A 564 -2.03 14.95 35.93
N SER A 565 -1.12 15.24 36.90
CA SER A 565 -0.25 14.21 37.48
C SER A 565 -1.06 13.09 38.14
N GLN A 566 -2.08 13.44 38.91
CA GLN A 566 -2.98 12.46 39.55
C GLN A 566 -3.73 11.63 38.53
N GLU A 567 -4.25 12.27 37.49
CA GLU A 567 -4.97 11.55 36.43
C GLU A 567 -4.06 10.59 35.65
N LEU A 568 -2.82 10.99 35.34
CA LEU A 568 -1.85 10.10 34.73
C LEU A 568 -1.55 8.89 35.61
N ILE A 569 -1.38 9.10 36.93
CA ILE A 569 -1.14 8.00 37.86
C ILE A 569 -2.32 7.02 37.83
N ARG A 570 -3.55 7.52 37.87
CA ARG A 570 -4.76 6.69 37.88
C ARG A 570 -4.98 5.93 36.59
N SER A 571 -4.79 6.63 35.47
CA SER A 571 -5.13 6.06 34.15
C SER A 571 -4.05 5.12 33.60
N THR A 572 -2.77 5.39 33.87
CA THR A 572 -1.67 4.74 33.16
C THR A 572 -0.62 4.13 34.08
N VAL A 573 -0.11 4.92 35.04
CA VAL A 573 1.08 4.56 35.82
C VAL A 573 0.75 3.59 36.95
N GLY A 574 -0.24 3.94 37.76
CA GLY A 574 -0.64 3.21 38.98
C GLY A 574 0.39 3.29 40.11
N GLY A 575 -0.09 3.08 41.34
CA GLY A 575 0.73 3.07 42.57
C GLY A 575 1.21 4.43 42.99
N ALA A 576 2.02 4.47 44.08
CA ALA A 576 2.57 5.70 44.64
C ALA A 576 3.65 6.28 43.71
N GLN A 577 3.65 7.62 43.56
CA GLN A 577 4.55 8.35 42.67
C GLN A 577 5.20 9.53 43.36
N PHE A 578 6.33 9.98 42.81
CA PHE A 578 6.93 11.25 43.18
C PHE A 578 6.51 12.36 42.21
N VAL A 579 6.57 13.60 42.68
CA VAL A 579 6.48 14.80 41.84
C VAL A 579 7.56 15.77 42.23
N PHE A 580 8.14 16.47 41.26
CA PHE A 580 9.20 17.42 41.43
C PHE A 580 8.71 18.82 41.01
N LEU A 581 8.59 19.73 41.98
CA LEU A 581 8.07 21.08 41.79
C LEU A 581 9.22 22.09 41.89
N ASP A 582 9.63 22.70 40.77
CA ASP A 582 10.70 23.68 40.72
C ASP A 582 10.14 25.11 40.85
N GLU A 583 10.38 25.73 42.00
CA GLU A 583 9.90 27.06 42.41
C GLU A 583 8.37 27.27 42.23
N PRO A 584 7.53 26.35 42.73
CA PRO A 584 6.08 26.44 42.53
C PRO A 584 5.47 27.65 43.24
N PHE A 585 6.17 28.22 44.23
CA PHE A 585 5.71 29.32 45.04
C PHE A 585 6.29 30.69 44.64
N ALA A 586 6.90 30.78 43.46
CA ALA A 586 7.33 32.07 42.95
C ALA A 586 6.10 33.02 42.88
N PHE A 587 6.19 34.19 43.54
CA PHE A 587 5.13 35.19 43.73
C PHE A 587 4.03 34.83 44.75
N PHE A 588 4.24 33.83 45.60
CA PHE A 588 3.38 33.62 46.77
C PHE A 588 3.92 34.46 47.95
N ASP A 589 3.00 34.96 48.77
CA ASP A 589 3.37 35.42 50.08
C ASP A 589 3.61 34.23 51.04
N GLU A 590 4.27 34.49 52.16
CA GLU A 590 4.64 33.44 53.12
C GLU A 590 3.41 32.67 53.64
N GLN A 591 2.30 33.36 53.86
CA GLN A 591 1.09 32.76 54.38
C GLN A 591 0.46 31.79 53.36
N ARG A 592 0.40 32.20 52.11
CA ARG A 592 -0.08 31.33 51.02
C ARG A 592 0.84 30.15 50.80
N MET A 593 2.14 30.37 50.84
CA MET A 593 3.12 29.29 50.72
C MET A 593 2.92 28.24 51.82
N LEU A 594 2.80 28.67 53.11
CA LEU A 594 2.55 27.76 54.22
C LEU A 594 1.25 26.96 54.04
N LYS A 595 0.16 27.62 53.69
CA LYS A 595 -1.13 26.94 53.45
C LYS A 595 -1.04 25.94 52.33
N THR A 596 -0.39 26.27 51.21
CA THR A 596 -0.20 25.38 50.09
C THR A 596 0.68 24.19 50.47
N LEU A 597 1.79 24.41 51.18
CA LEU A 597 2.65 23.35 51.72
C LEU A 597 1.89 22.35 52.59
N HIS A 598 1.03 22.84 53.47
CA HIS A 598 0.19 21.97 54.30
C HIS A 598 -0.86 21.20 53.51
N ALA A 599 -1.38 21.80 52.45
CA ALA A 599 -2.43 21.16 51.64
C ALA A 599 -1.90 20.09 50.67
N LEU A 600 -0.65 20.22 50.21
CA LEU A 600 -0.07 19.35 49.17
C LEU A 600 -0.13 17.84 49.52
N PRO A 601 0.30 17.38 50.70
CA PRO A 601 0.25 15.96 51.06
C PRO A 601 -1.16 15.40 51.19
N GLU A 602 -2.15 16.27 51.44
CA GLU A 602 -3.56 15.89 51.61
C GLU A 602 -4.34 15.82 50.30
N LEU A 603 -3.74 16.22 49.20
CA LEU A 603 -4.43 16.27 47.91
C LEU A 603 -4.60 14.88 47.28
N SER A 604 -3.64 14.00 47.50
CA SER A 604 -3.64 12.68 46.84
C SER A 604 -2.71 11.70 47.58
N ASP A 605 -3.21 10.52 47.83
CA ASP A 605 -2.42 9.39 48.31
C ASP A 605 -1.48 8.84 47.23
N GLU A 606 -1.79 9.09 45.94
CA GLU A 606 -1.00 8.64 44.82
C GLU A 606 0.30 9.45 44.65
N LEU A 607 0.29 10.76 45.01
CA LEU A 607 1.47 11.63 45.03
C LEU A 607 2.18 11.52 46.41
N ALA A 608 2.83 10.40 46.62
CA ALA A 608 3.36 10.07 47.93
C ALA A 608 4.62 10.86 48.30
N GLN A 609 5.51 11.14 47.33
CA GLN A 609 6.77 11.87 47.57
C GLN A 609 6.78 13.17 46.77
N ILE A 610 6.76 14.30 47.44
CA ILE A 610 6.66 15.62 46.81
C ILE A 610 7.96 16.39 47.05
N TRP A 611 8.72 16.60 45.98
CA TRP A 611 9.93 17.41 46.00
C TRP A 611 9.60 18.86 45.68
N ILE A 612 10.07 19.78 46.51
CA ILE A 612 9.81 21.21 46.34
C ILE A 612 11.12 21.97 46.35
N ILE A 613 11.43 22.60 45.24
CA ILE A 613 12.51 23.57 45.16
C ILE A 613 11.97 24.96 45.51
N THR A 614 12.63 25.66 46.41
CA THR A 614 12.30 27.06 46.78
C THR A 614 13.57 27.85 47.11
N GLN A 615 13.51 29.16 46.98
CA GLN A 615 14.62 30.02 47.38
C GLN A 615 14.73 30.10 48.92
N GLN A 616 13.60 30.21 49.58
CA GLN A 616 13.51 30.27 51.04
C GLN A 616 12.36 29.37 51.48
N LEU A 617 12.58 28.66 52.58
CA LEU A 617 11.53 27.88 53.22
C LEU A 617 11.15 28.63 54.50
N PRO A 618 9.86 28.93 54.73
CA PRO A 618 9.40 29.54 55.98
C PRO A 618 9.78 28.67 57.18
N GLU A 619 10.17 29.32 58.30
CA GLU A 619 10.53 28.60 59.53
C GLU A 619 9.36 27.75 60.10
N ALA A 620 8.14 28.18 59.83
CA ALA A 620 6.93 27.48 60.25
C ALA A 620 6.55 26.31 59.33
N ALA A 621 7.27 26.08 58.20
CA ALA A 621 6.98 25.00 57.26
C ALA A 621 7.35 23.65 57.88
N ARG A 622 6.41 22.71 57.82
CA ARG A 622 6.65 21.32 58.21
C ARG A 622 6.96 20.49 56.96
N VAL A 623 8.18 19.94 56.93
CA VAL A 623 8.63 19.07 55.85
C VAL A 623 9.29 17.83 56.42
N ASP A 624 9.19 16.70 55.71
CA ASP A 624 9.74 15.41 56.15
C ASP A 624 11.26 15.34 55.92
N ALA A 625 11.77 16.11 54.97
CA ALA A 625 13.19 16.26 54.71
C ALA A 625 13.51 17.66 54.20
N HIS A 626 14.63 18.25 54.69
CA HIS A 626 15.08 19.57 54.26
C HIS A 626 16.53 19.53 53.77
N ILE A 627 16.73 19.80 52.48
CA ILE A 627 18.03 19.85 51.82
C ILE A 627 18.37 21.32 51.56
N ARG A 628 19.49 21.79 52.15
CA ARG A 628 19.96 23.16 51.98
C ARG A 628 21.10 23.25 51.01
N CYS A 629 20.90 23.97 49.91
CA CYS A 629 21.91 24.22 48.88
C CYS A 629 22.60 25.56 49.10
N SER A 630 23.91 25.61 48.87
CA SER A 630 24.71 26.83 48.91
C SER A 630 25.48 27.04 47.61
N ARG A 631 25.81 28.31 47.29
CA ARG A 631 26.60 28.63 46.10
C ARG A 631 28.02 28.07 46.15
N ASP A 632 28.59 28.05 47.36
CA ASP A 632 30.00 27.69 47.56
C ASP A 632 30.22 26.18 47.79
N VAL A 633 29.13 25.40 47.84
CA VAL A 633 29.18 23.96 48.06
C VAL A 633 29.08 23.23 46.74
N GLU A 634 30.11 22.47 46.42
CA GLU A 634 30.20 21.62 45.24
C GLU A 634 30.01 20.12 45.57
N GLU A 635 30.14 19.76 46.85
CA GLU A 635 29.88 18.41 47.35
C GLU A 635 28.72 18.46 48.35
N LEU A 636 27.61 17.84 47.99
CA LEU A 636 26.41 17.83 48.81
C LEU A 636 26.04 16.38 49.15
N ARG A 637 26.30 16.01 50.38
CA ARG A 637 25.95 14.69 50.91
C ARG A 637 24.95 14.81 52.03
N VAL A 638 23.83 14.17 51.91
CA VAL A 638 22.77 14.14 52.93
C VAL A 638 22.37 12.71 53.20
N ALA A 639 22.74 12.18 54.34
CA ALA A 639 22.30 10.88 54.80
C ALA A 639 21.10 11.05 55.73
N ALA A 640 19.98 10.38 55.43
CA ALA A 640 18.73 10.43 56.21
C ALA A 640 18.34 11.87 56.57
N PRO A 641 17.92 12.71 55.60
CA PRO A 641 17.51 14.08 55.87
C PRO A 641 16.39 14.07 56.91
N GLY A 642 16.69 14.57 58.10
CA GLY A 642 15.72 14.60 59.20
C GLY A 642 14.63 15.64 58.95
N PRO A 643 13.52 15.58 59.71
CA PRO A 643 12.46 16.57 59.64
C PRO A 643 13.02 17.96 60.02
N ALA A 644 12.51 18.99 59.33
CA ALA A 644 12.94 20.39 59.55
C ALA A 644 12.38 20.95 60.87
#